data_e05488eb62f48af822b0c2ed266c5555
#
_entry.id   e05488eb62f48af822b0c2ed266c5555
#
_cell.length_a   1.000
_cell.length_b   1.000
_cell.length_c   1.000
_cell.angle_alpha   90.00
_cell.angle_beta   90.00
_cell.angle_gamma   90.00
#
_symmetry.space_group_name_H-M   'P 1'
#
loop_
_entity.id
_entity.type
_entity.pdbx_description
1 polymer ?
#
loop_
_entity_poly.entity_id
_entity_poly.type
_entity_poly.pdbx_seq_one_letter_code
_entity_poly.pdbx_strand_id
1 'polypeptide(L)'
;MPEIGTPPLPPEPKSLNDWTLFQNRAEFKTAEFFYIKNQMPAGQIYHLLDLWDIIAGDPETIGSTFVPIILRSDKTTVSVATGNNEYYPLYLLIGNVHNNVRRAHRDALVVIGFLAMPKTTKKHADDPKFRKFCRQLFHSSLSRILASLQPGMSKPDIAKFRDGHFWRVIYGLGPYIADYEEQVLLACIVRFWCPRCCSHRDNLDATSVLRCREYHEALFEVGTYGELWTEFGIVADLIPFTNNFPRADIHETMAPDILHQVIKGAFKDHLVDWVEKYLVLTHGRTEADRILDDIDHRIVAVASFSGLRRFLQGRGFKQWMGDDSKALMKVYIPAIEGHVPTEVVRTFRALLEFCYLVRQNTITERTLDEIQDAVSRFHQYREVFKTSGVIPMFSLPRQHSLMHYAHVIRLFGAPNGLCSSITESKHIKAVKEPWRRSSKYKALGQMLVTNQYLSQLAAARVDFESHGMLKGTCLSAELEALGMLDNPDVPNDEDPNDPPPNQASNLEDGDDLMIDHGPTVLQAHTRLARTVPSCTETKRARSVLALADELHLPSLPALIRRFLYEQTRPDNTLDALSSYLRVLSYDVPLAACPRYEGKVSVFNSACSRFHAPSDLSGIGGMRVEHIRSCPMWRNEFSCHDCVFVNTGSDTEGIRGLDVARVRAFFSFNYAGTVYPCAIVCWFDVIGGSPDPETGMWVVRPAYYANHAPTHTIIHAVEIASADTIYCAAHLIPIYSNQFLPLDITLHVSYDAFRAYYVNKYVDHHTFEIAS
;
A
#
# COMPACT_ATOMS: atom_id res chain seq x y z
N MET A 1 17.47 -19.25 -49.74
CA MET A 1 16.56 -18.33 -48.97
C MET A 1 15.14 -18.68 -49.37
N PRO A 2 14.22 -18.95 -48.46
CA PRO A 2 12.82 -19.14 -48.84
C PRO A 2 12.26 -17.83 -49.41
N GLU A 3 11.33 -17.91 -50.31
CA GLU A 3 10.68 -16.76 -50.94
C GLU A 3 9.94 -15.90 -49.89
N ILE A 4 9.99 -14.57 -50.07
CA ILE A 4 9.30 -13.62 -49.21
C ILE A 4 7.80 -13.94 -49.19
N GLY A 5 7.26 -14.32 -48.07
CA GLY A 5 5.86 -14.68 -47.86
C GLY A 5 5.59 -16.17 -47.63
N THR A 6 6.63 -17.02 -47.66
CA THR A 6 6.47 -18.44 -47.28
C THR A 6 6.25 -18.49 -45.74
N PRO A 7 5.11 -19.05 -45.22
CA PRO A 7 4.91 -19.21 -43.83
C PRO A 7 6.01 -20.10 -43.22
N PRO A 8 6.46 -19.83 -41.97
CA PRO A 8 7.44 -20.67 -41.30
C PRO A 8 6.90 -22.11 -41.24
N LEU A 9 7.79 -23.08 -41.42
CA LEU A 9 7.44 -24.48 -41.22
C LEU A 9 6.82 -24.66 -39.83
N PRO A 10 5.76 -25.44 -39.71
CA PRO A 10 5.17 -25.75 -38.43
C PRO A 10 6.27 -26.32 -37.53
N PRO A 11 6.34 -25.90 -36.24
CA PRO A 11 7.34 -26.41 -35.29
C PRO A 11 7.22 -27.94 -35.24
N GLU A 12 8.34 -28.62 -35.27
CA GLU A 12 8.38 -30.09 -35.11
C GLU A 12 7.66 -30.47 -33.80
N PRO A 13 6.80 -31.51 -33.81
CA PRO A 13 6.11 -31.94 -32.62
C PRO A 13 7.15 -32.34 -31.55
N LYS A 14 7.23 -31.60 -30.46
CA LYS A 14 8.10 -31.91 -29.33
C LYS A 14 7.62 -33.21 -28.68
N SER A 15 8.58 -34.06 -28.30
CA SER A 15 8.33 -35.21 -27.46
C SER A 15 7.69 -34.77 -26.13
N LEU A 16 6.79 -35.58 -25.57
CA LEU A 16 6.20 -35.34 -24.24
C LEU A 16 7.24 -35.23 -23.12
N ASN A 17 8.48 -35.66 -23.39
CA ASN A 17 9.63 -35.60 -22.48
C ASN A 17 10.69 -34.56 -22.89
N ASP A 18 10.41 -33.74 -23.90
CA ASP A 18 11.30 -32.65 -24.31
C ASP A 18 11.04 -31.43 -23.42
N TRP A 19 11.86 -31.26 -22.40
CA TRP A 19 11.88 -30.12 -21.49
C TRP A 19 12.91 -29.07 -21.89
N THR A 20 13.25 -28.95 -23.18
CA THR A 20 14.26 -28.01 -23.71
C THR A 20 14.16 -26.62 -23.06
N LEU A 21 15.26 -26.15 -22.51
CA LEU A 21 15.54 -25.06 -21.58
C LEU A 21 15.57 -25.49 -20.11
N PHE A 22 14.99 -26.63 -19.74
CA PHE A 22 15.04 -27.23 -18.41
C PHE A 22 15.54 -28.67 -18.50
N GLN A 23 16.12 -29.19 -17.46
CA GLN A 23 16.58 -30.60 -17.45
C GLN A 23 15.41 -31.59 -17.31
N ASN A 24 14.36 -31.17 -16.62
CA ASN A 24 13.22 -32.04 -16.35
C ASN A 24 11.98 -31.22 -15.91
N ARG A 25 10.84 -31.93 -15.76
CA ARG A 25 9.58 -31.34 -15.33
C ARG A 25 9.68 -30.68 -13.93
N ALA A 26 10.48 -31.21 -13.01
CA ALA A 26 10.60 -30.65 -11.66
C ALA A 26 11.29 -29.28 -11.71
N GLU A 27 12.36 -29.16 -12.48
CA GLU A 27 13.06 -27.90 -12.67
C GLU A 27 12.16 -26.83 -13.31
N PHE A 28 11.41 -27.18 -14.36
CA PHE A 28 10.41 -26.28 -14.94
C PHE A 28 9.35 -25.85 -13.92
N LYS A 29 8.80 -26.80 -13.16
CA LYS A 29 7.79 -26.48 -12.12
C LYS A 29 8.33 -25.65 -10.98
N THR A 30 9.60 -25.82 -10.64
CA THR A 30 10.30 -25.00 -9.65
C THR A 30 10.48 -23.57 -10.16
N ALA A 31 10.90 -23.40 -11.40
CA ALA A 31 11.01 -22.10 -12.04
C ALA A 31 9.63 -21.42 -12.17
N GLU A 32 8.59 -22.16 -12.64
CA GLU A 32 7.21 -21.66 -12.70
C GLU A 32 6.72 -21.20 -11.31
N PHE A 33 7.02 -21.97 -10.27
CA PHE A 33 6.66 -21.63 -8.90
C PHE A 33 7.33 -20.34 -8.43
N PHE A 34 8.65 -20.22 -8.61
CA PHE A 34 9.40 -19.06 -8.14
C PHE A 34 9.06 -17.78 -8.92
N TYR A 35 9.05 -17.83 -10.24
CA TYR A 35 8.90 -16.65 -11.09
C TYR A 35 7.44 -16.27 -11.37
N ILE A 36 6.55 -17.23 -11.56
CA ILE A 36 5.17 -16.96 -11.96
C ILE A 36 4.21 -16.97 -10.76
N LYS A 37 4.26 -18.06 -9.96
CA LYS A 37 3.30 -18.24 -8.87
C LYS A 37 3.66 -17.46 -7.63
N ASN A 38 4.93 -17.40 -7.27
CA ASN A 38 5.40 -16.75 -6.03
C ASN A 38 6.01 -15.37 -6.26
N GLN A 39 6.28 -15.00 -7.52
CA GLN A 39 6.88 -13.73 -7.92
C GLN A 39 8.08 -13.37 -7.01
N MET A 40 8.93 -14.35 -6.78
CA MET A 40 10.03 -14.27 -5.83
C MET A 40 11.18 -13.48 -6.44
N PRO A 41 11.75 -12.45 -5.77
CA PRO A 41 12.91 -11.72 -6.26
C PRO A 41 14.11 -12.66 -6.49
N ALA A 42 14.94 -12.35 -7.50
CA ALA A 42 16.08 -13.18 -7.87
C ALA A 42 17.01 -13.47 -6.68
N GLY A 43 17.32 -12.49 -5.83
CA GLY A 43 18.13 -12.69 -4.64
C GLY A 43 17.52 -13.66 -3.62
N GLN A 44 16.20 -13.67 -3.48
CA GLN A 44 15.52 -14.68 -2.66
C GLN A 44 15.60 -16.07 -3.27
N ILE A 45 15.52 -16.15 -4.59
CA ILE A 45 15.67 -17.42 -5.31
C ILE A 45 17.10 -17.96 -5.10
N TYR A 46 18.12 -17.13 -5.25
CA TYR A 46 19.52 -17.52 -5.01
C TYR A 46 19.76 -17.93 -3.55
N HIS A 47 19.31 -17.14 -2.60
CA HIS A 47 19.43 -17.50 -1.19
C HIS A 47 18.65 -18.78 -0.82
N LEU A 48 17.48 -18.95 -1.41
CA LEU A 48 16.69 -20.18 -1.26
C LEU A 48 17.38 -21.38 -1.93
N LEU A 49 18.03 -21.16 -3.09
CA LEU A 49 18.83 -22.20 -3.77
C LEU A 49 20.09 -22.53 -2.99
N ASP A 50 20.78 -21.54 -2.41
CA ASP A 50 21.92 -21.78 -1.50
C ASP A 50 21.50 -22.59 -0.26
N LEU A 51 20.39 -22.22 0.38
CA LEU A 51 19.81 -22.98 1.47
C LEU A 51 19.34 -24.37 1.01
N TRP A 52 18.84 -24.46 -0.22
CA TRP A 52 18.44 -25.73 -0.83
C TRP A 52 19.65 -26.61 -1.12
N ASP A 53 20.75 -26.06 -1.58
CA ASP A 53 22.01 -26.78 -1.80
C ASP A 53 22.59 -27.28 -0.49
N ILE A 54 22.55 -26.49 0.58
CA ILE A 54 22.93 -26.91 1.94
C ILE A 54 22.01 -28.04 2.43
N ILE A 55 20.69 -27.93 2.19
CA ILE A 55 19.71 -28.93 2.55
C ILE A 55 19.82 -30.18 1.67
N ALA A 56 20.12 -30.01 0.39
CA ALA A 56 20.33 -31.11 -0.56
C ALA A 56 21.67 -31.84 -0.39
N GLY A 57 22.65 -31.15 0.19
CA GLY A 57 23.94 -31.75 0.54
C GLY A 57 23.88 -32.70 1.74
N ASP A 58 22.82 -32.62 2.55
CA ASP A 58 22.58 -33.53 3.69
C ASP A 58 21.59 -34.63 3.29
N PRO A 59 22.01 -35.91 3.26
CA PRO A 59 21.15 -37.02 2.90
C PRO A 59 19.86 -37.14 3.73
N GLU A 60 19.86 -36.63 4.96
CA GLU A 60 18.68 -36.66 5.83
C GLU A 60 17.62 -35.60 5.44
N THR A 61 18.01 -34.54 4.72
CA THR A 61 17.12 -33.43 4.37
C THR A 61 16.70 -33.40 2.91
N ILE A 62 17.29 -34.26 2.06
CA ILE A 62 16.95 -34.35 0.62
C ILE A 62 15.44 -34.49 0.42
N GLY A 63 14.90 -33.68 -0.50
CA GLY A 63 13.47 -33.67 -0.85
C GLY A 63 12.57 -32.97 0.16
N SER A 64 13.11 -32.23 1.11
CA SER A 64 12.34 -31.42 2.06
C SER A 64 12.04 -30.04 1.51
N THR A 65 10.86 -29.51 1.82
CA THR A 65 10.48 -28.12 1.52
C THR A 65 10.94 -27.20 2.65
N PHE A 66 11.64 -26.10 2.31
CA PHE A 66 12.04 -25.10 3.29
C PHE A 66 10.85 -24.22 3.69
N VAL A 67 10.67 -24.01 5.01
CA VAL A 67 9.63 -23.16 5.58
C VAL A 67 10.27 -22.06 6.41
N PRO A 68 10.47 -20.85 5.85
CA PRO A 68 11.00 -19.72 6.59
C PRO A 68 9.97 -19.20 7.61
N ILE A 69 10.43 -19.06 8.86
CA ILE A 69 9.64 -18.57 9.99
C ILE A 69 9.94 -17.08 10.14
N ILE A 70 8.97 -16.24 9.82
CA ILE A 70 9.03 -14.80 10.02
C ILE A 70 8.53 -14.49 11.43
N LEU A 71 9.32 -13.74 12.17
CA LEU A 71 8.99 -13.37 13.55
C LEU A 71 8.72 -11.87 13.66
N ARG A 72 7.90 -11.51 14.63
CA ARG A 72 7.70 -10.15 15.05
C ARG A 72 7.37 -10.08 16.53
N SER A 73 7.92 -9.08 17.21
CA SER A 73 7.46 -8.64 18.52
C SER A 73 7.28 -7.13 18.55
N ASP A 74 6.36 -6.67 19.40
CA ASP A 74 6.12 -5.24 19.62
C ASP A 74 5.31 -5.06 20.91
N LYS A 75 5.65 -4.04 21.70
CA LYS A 75 4.94 -3.73 22.95
C LYS A 75 3.63 -3.04 22.66
N THR A 76 2.56 -3.48 23.32
CA THR A 76 1.27 -2.81 23.20
C THR A 76 0.64 -2.54 24.56
N THR A 77 0.12 -1.33 24.73
CA THR A 77 -0.60 -0.89 25.94
C THR A 77 -2.09 -1.22 25.79
N VAL A 78 -2.68 -1.90 26.77
CA VAL A 78 -4.09 -2.31 26.77
C VAL A 78 -4.98 -1.46 27.68
N SER A 79 -4.39 -0.75 28.65
CA SER A 79 -5.11 0.21 29.49
C SER A 79 -4.22 1.41 29.85
N VAL A 80 -4.77 2.61 29.70
CA VAL A 80 -4.06 3.87 29.97
C VAL A 80 -4.49 4.49 31.31
N ALA A 81 -5.74 4.31 31.73
CA ALA A 81 -6.32 5.00 32.89
C ALA A 81 -6.18 4.22 34.22
N THR A 82 -6.10 2.91 34.19
CA THR A 82 -6.05 2.05 35.38
C THR A 82 -4.89 1.07 35.25
N GLY A 83 -3.69 1.49 35.67
CA GLY A 83 -2.57 0.60 35.91
C GLY A 83 -1.62 0.33 34.76
N ASN A 84 -1.61 1.11 33.67
CA ASN A 84 -0.66 0.98 32.53
C ASN A 84 -0.24 -0.46 32.25
N ASN A 85 -1.23 -1.29 31.87
CA ASN A 85 -0.95 -2.67 31.56
C ASN A 85 -0.43 -2.77 30.12
N GLU A 86 0.75 -3.31 30.00
CA GLU A 86 1.42 -3.56 28.72
C GLU A 86 1.65 -5.04 28.54
N TYR A 87 1.61 -5.49 27.29
CA TYR A 87 1.95 -6.84 26.87
C TYR A 87 2.95 -6.79 25.73
N TYR A 88 3.75 -7.84 25.60
CA TYR A 88 4.78 -7.96 24.59
C TYR A 88 4.56 -9.25 23.77
N PRO A 89 3.58 -9.25 22.86
CA PRO A 89 3.27 -10.42 22.06
C PRO A 89 4.41 -10.76 21.10
N LEU A 90 4.66 -12.06 20.92
CA LEU A 90 5.49 -12.60 19.85
C LEU A 90 4.59 -13.21 18.79
N TYR A 91 4.72 -12.74 17.57
CA TYR A 91 3.96 -13.19 16.42
C TYR A 91 4.83 -14.04 15.49
N LEU A 92 4.18 -14.97 14.80
CA LEU A 92 4.78 -15.81 13.79
C LEU A 92 3.97 -15.76 12.49
N LEU A 93 4.69 -15.68 11.35
CA LEU A 93 4.17 -15.86 10.01
C LEU A 93 5.01 -16.91 9.28
N ILE A 94 4.44 -17.51 8.23
CA ILE A 94 5.13 -18.46 7.34
C ILE A 94 5.50 -17.73 6.05
N GLY A 95 6.78 -17.80 5.65
CA GLY A 95 7.31 -17.12 4.48
C GLY A 95 6.76 -17.64 3.15
N ASN A 96 6.33 -18.90 3.08
CA ASN A 96 5.71 -19.50 1.90
C ASN A 96 4.28 -18.97 1.59
N VAL A 97 3.69 -18.18 2.50
CA VAL A 97 2.40 -17.54 2.25
C VAL A 97 2.62 -16.27 1.42
N HIS A 98 1.85 -16.09 0.37
CA HIS A 98 1.90 -14.91 -0.48
C HIS A 98 1.82 -13.61 0.31
N ASN A 99 2.59 -12.62 -0.13
CA ASN A 99 2.70 -11.32 0.52
C ASN A 99 1.35 -10.62 0.67
N ASN A 100 0.50 -10.65 -0.37
CA ASN A 100 -0.83 -10.07 -0.34
C ASN A 100 -1.71 -10.73 0.72
N VAL A 101 -1.64 -12.07 0.86
CA VAL A 101 -2.37 -12.83 1.88
C VAL A 101 -1.87 -12.48 3.27
N ARG A 102 -0.54 -12.42 3.48
CA ARG A 102 0.04 -12.03 4.77
C ARG A 102 -0.36 -10.62 5.19
N ARG A 103 -0.42 -9.70 4.22
CA ARG A 103 -0.71 -8.27 4.42
C ARG A 103 -2.19 -7.99 4.66
N ALA A 104 -3.06 -8.69 3.96
CA ALA A 104 -4.49 -8.37 3.93
C ALA A 104 -5.31 -9.15 4.96
N HIS A 105 -4.86 -10.31 5.45
CA HIS A 105 -5.80 -11.22 6.07
C HIS A 105 -5.35 -12.12 7.17
N ARG A 106 -6.18 -12.08 7.99
CA ARG A 106 -7.01 -12.92 8.86
C ARG A 106 -6.13 -13.76 9.78
N ASP A 107 -5.59 -14.87 9.40
CA ASP A 107 -4.86 -15.79 10.28
C ASP A 107 -3.46 -16.16 9.77
N ALA A 108 -2.96 -15.43 8.76
CA ALA A 108 -1.58 -15.56 8.31
C ALA A 108 -0.56 -15.09 9.37
N LEU A 109 -1.03 -14.39 10.39
CA LEU A 109 -0.24 -13.89 11.53
C LEU A 109 -0.83 -14.44 12.83
N VAL A 110 -0.05 -15.23 13.56
CA VAL A 110 -0.49 -15.92 14.79
C VAL A 110 0.34 -15.45 15.98
N VAL A 111 -0.31 -15.23 17.14
CA VAL A 111 0.40 -15.02 18.42
C VAL A 111 0.86 -16.38 18.95
N ILE A 112 2.17 -16.55 19.10
CA ILE A 112 2.76 -17.78 19.63
C ILE A 112 3.19 -17.68 21.09
N GLY A 113 3.23 -16.47 21.65
CA GLY A 113 3.59 -16.25 23.04
C GLY A 113 3.63 -14.78 23.42
N PHE A 114 3.99 -14.53 24.66
CA PHE A 114 4.26 -13.19 25.16
C PHE A 114 5.64 -13.18 25.83
N LEU A 115 6.45 -12.19 25.47
CA LEU A 115 7.78 -11.99 26.07
C LEU A 115 7.63 -11.47 27.49
N ALA A 116 8.52 -11.91 28.37
CA ALA A 116 8.47 -11.53 29.77
C ALA A 116 8.85 -10.05 29.96
N MET A 117 8.04 -9.32 30.71
CA MET A 117 8.28 -7.92 31.07
C MET A 117 8.29 -7.76 32.59
N PRO A 118 9.46 -7.85 33.23
CA PRO A 118 9.56 -7.70 34.68
C PRO A 118 9.26 -6.24 35.06
N LYS A 119 8.39 -6.06 36.07
CA LYS A 119 8.04 -4.75 36.59
C LYS A 119 8.93 -4.43 37.79
N THR A 120 9.36 -3.19 37.91
CA THR A 120 10.11 -2.67 39.05
C THR A 120 9.61 -1.28 39.44
N THR A 121 10.05 -0.80 40.59
CA THR A 121 9.79 0.59 41.00
C THR A 121 10.71 1.56 40.27
N LYS A 122 10.30 2.83 40.14
CA LYS A 122 11.12 3.88 39.49
C LYS A 122 12.54 3.95 40.04
N LYS A 123 12.73 3.65 41.35
CA LYS A 123 14.03 3.67 42.02
C LYS A 123 15.02 2.65 41.42
N HIS A 124 14.57 1.54 40.92
CA HIS A 124 15.41 0.46 40.38
C HIS A 124 15.33 0.32 38.85
N ALA A 125 14.54 1.15 38.19
CA ALA A 125 14.37 1.08 36.74
C ALA A 125 15.69 1.36 35.98
N ASP A 126 16.54 2.20 36.56
CA ASP A 126 17.82 2.61 35.97
C ASP A 126 19.01 1.79 36.47
N ASP A 127 18.78 0.81 37.36
CA ASP A 127 19.83 -0.08 37.85
C ASP A 127 20.43 -0.90 36.67
N PRO A 128 21.75 -0.82 36.43
CA PRO A 128 22.39 -1.58 35.35
C PRO A 128 22.20 -3.09 35.47
N LYS A 129 22.18 -3.65 36.68
CA LYS A 129 21.93 -5.09 36.89
C LYS A 129 20.52 -5.48 36.52
N PHE A 130 19.52 -4.67 36.85
CA PHE A 130 18.16 -4.91 36.47
C PHE A 130 17.95 -4.80 34.94
N ARG A 131 18.59 -3.79 34.33
CA ARG A 131 18.57 -3.64 32.86
C ARG A 131 19.23 -4.83 32.14
N LYS A 132 20.36 -5.31 32.66
CA LYS A 132 21.01 -6.51 32.15
C LYS A 132 20.10 -7.72 32.27
N PHE A 133 19.52 -7.94 33.45
CA PHE A 133 18.54 -9.02 33.69
C PHE A 133 17.37 -8.96 32.69
N CYS A 134 16.78 -7.78 32.45
CA CYS A 134 15.69 -7.64 31.47
C CYS A 134 16.11 -8.04 30.07
N ARG A 135 17.31 -7.65 29.61
CA ARG A 135 17.85 -8.03 28.30
C ARG A 135 18.11 -9.52 28.19
N GLN A 136 18.71 -10.13 29.22
CA GLN A 136 18.92 -11.58 29.25
C GLN A 136 17.58 -12.35 29.25
N LEU A 137 16.60 -11.86 30.00
CA LEU A 137 15.27 -12.45 30.04
C LEU A 137 14.55 -12.35 28.70
N PHE A 138 14.74 -11.27 27.96
CA PHE A 138 14.19 -11.11 26.61
C PHE A 138 14.70 -12.21 25.66
N HIS A 139 16.02 -12.40 25.55
CA HIS A 139 16.61 -13.43 24.71
C HIS A 139 16.26 -14.85 25.19
N SER A 140 16.24 -15.08 26.50
CA SER A 140 15.84 -16.37 27.07
C SER A 140 14.36 -16.70 26.81
N SER A 141 13.51 -15.68 26.83
CA SER A 141 12.08 -15.85 26.49
C SER A 141 11.88 -16.25 25.04
N LEU A 142 12.58 -15.59 24.11
CA LEU A 142 12.57 -15.94 22.68
C LEU A 142 13.06 -17.38 22.48
N SER A 143 14.23 -17.73 23.02
CA SER A 143 14.76 -19.08 22.92
C SER A 143 13.79 -20.11 23.48
N ARG A 144 13.13 -19.83 24.60
CA ARG A 144 12.19 -20.76 25.23
C ARG A 144 10.91 -20.97 24.45
N ILE A 145 10.33 -19.88 23.91
CA ILE A 145 9.11 -19.94 23.10
C ILE A 145 9.37 -20.71 21.81
N LEU A 146 10.52 -20.47 21.18
CA LEU A 146 10.88 -21.07 19.88
C LEU A 146 11.56 -22.44 19.99
N ALA A 147 11.82 -22.96 21.20
CA ALA A 147 12.55 -24.21 21.40
C ALA A 147 11.89 -25.42 20.70
N SER A 148 10.56 -25.41 20.56
CA SER A 148 9.82 -26.48 19.88
C SER A 148 10.10 -26.57 18.37
N LEU A 149 10.62 -25.50 17.75
CA LEU A 149 10.98 -25.48 16.32
C LEU A 149 12.36 -26.06 16.04
N GLN A 150 13.26 -26.09 17.04
CA GLN A 150 14.67 -26.52 16.86
C GLN A 150 14.81 -27.92 16.25
N PRO A 151 14.06 -28.95 16.68
CA PRO A 151 14.18 -30.29 16.07
C PRO A 151 13.86 -30.30 14.57
N GLY A 152 12.81 -29.57 14.16
CA GLY A 152 12.39 -29.45 12.77
C GLY A 152 13.28 -28.53 11.92
N MET A 153 14.25 -27.84 12.53
CA MET A 153 15.28 -27.10 11.82
C MET A 153 16.49 -27.96 11.41
N SER A 154 16.70 -29.09 12.07
CA SER A 154 17.81 -30.02 11.77
C SER A 154 17.32 -31.30 11.11
N LYS A 155 16.15 -31.77 11.50
CA LYS A 155 15.51 -32.98 10.94
C LYS A 155 14.18 -32.62 10.31
N PRO A 156 13.88 -33.14 9.11
CA PRO A 156 12.61 -32.86 8.46
C PRO A 156 11.42 -33.33 9.29
N ASP A 157 10.40 -32.49 9.37
CA ASP A 157 9.09 -32.80 9.94
C ASP A 157 8.10 -33.14 8.80
N ILE A 158 6.95 -33.70 9.12
CA ILE A 158 5.91 -34.00 8.14
C ILE A 158 4.71 -33.10 8.41
N ALA A 159 4.39 -32.26 7.47
CA ALA A 159 3.28 -31.30 7.53
C ALA A 159 2.26 -31.56 6.42
N LYS A 160 0.96 -31.52 6.74
CA LYS A 160 -0.12 -31.52 5.76
C LYS A 160 -0.27 -30.12 5.16
N PHE A 161 -0.23 -30.04 3.83
CA PHE A 161 -0.43 -28.80 3.09
C PHE A 161 -1.87 -28.70 2.57
N ARG A 162 -2.23 -27.51 2.06
CA ARG A 162 -3.59 -27.20 1.55
C ARG A 162 -3.99 -28.08 0.35
N ASP A 163 -3.02 -28.58 -0.42
CA ASP A 163 -3.23 -29.52 -1.52
C ASP A 163 -3.66 -30.94 -1.06
N GLY A 164 -3.78 -31.12 0.25
CA GLY A 164 -4.13 -32.41 0.88
C GLY A 164 -2.97 -33.36 1.05
N HIS A 165 -1.79 -33.05 0.50
CA HIS A 165 -0.61 -33.91 0.57
C HIS A 165 0.22 -33.64 1.83
N PHE A 166 0.98 -34.67 2.23
CA PHE A 166 1.96 -34.56 3.30
C PHE A 166 3.34 -34.27 2.69
N TRP A 167 3.94 -33.19 3.14
CA TRP A 167 5.25 -32.77 2.69
C TRP A 167 6.29 -32.89 3.79
N ARG A 168 7.50 -33.33 3.44
CA ARG A 168 8.66 -33.17 4.32
C ARG A 168 9.04 -31.71 4.35
N VAL A 169 9.14 -31.14 5.54
CA VAL A 169 9.44 -29.73 5.74
C VAL A 169 10.64 -29.55 6.66
N ILE A 170 11.46 -28.55 6.38
CA ILE A 170 12.52 -28.11 7.27
C ILE A 170 12.32 -26.63 7.57
N TYR A 171 12.39 -26.25 8.85
CA TYR A 171 12.20 -24.89 9.27
C TYR A 171 13.50 -24.13 9.35
N GLY A 172 13.45 -22.80 9.16
CA GLY A 172 14.55 -21.89 9.43
C GLY A 172 14.02 -20.55 9.94
N LEU A 173 14.82 -19.86 10.78
CA LEU A 173 14.49 -18.49 11.15
C LEU A 173 14.71 -17.60 9.93
N GLY A 174 13.64 -16.92 9.53
CA GLY A 174 13.62 -15.90 8.49
C GLY A 174 13.66 -14.48 9.08
N PRO A 175 13.08 -13.50 8.37
CA PRO A 175 13.10 -12.11 8.81
C PRO A 175 12.45 -11.92 10.20
N TYR A 176 13.10 -11.10 11.04
CA TYR A 176 12.55 -10.60 12.29
C TYR A 176 12.14 -9.14 12.13
N ILE A 177 10.84 -8.86 12.23
CA ILE A 177 10.26 -7.54 12.08
C ILE A 177 10.27 -6.84 13.44
N ALA A 178 11.05 -5.75 13.58
CA ALA A 178 11.19 -4.99 14.80
C ALA A 178 11.51 -3.52 14.51
N ASP A 179 11.17 -2.62 15.43
CA ASP A 179 11.63 -1.24 15.39
C ASP A 179 13.12 -1.12 15.72
N TYR A 180 13.69 0.08 15.58
CA TYR A 180 15.13 0.29 15.81
C TYR A 180 15.57 -0.10 17.23
N GLU A 181 14.82 0.28 18.26
CA GLU A 181 15.18 0.01 19.67
C GLU A 181 15.18 -1.50 19.94
N GLU A 182 14.25 -2.22 19.35
CA GLU A 182 14.20 -3.68 19.45
C GLU A 182 15.26 -4.35 18.60
N GLN A 183 15.58 -3.81 17.41
CA GLN A 183 16.67 -4.32 16.57
C GLN A 183 18.02 -4.27 17.28
N VAL A 184 18.35 -3.18 17.96
CA VAL A 184 19.59 -3.10 18.75
C VAL A 184 19.57 -4.04 19.95
N LEU A 185 18.42 -4.27 20.56
CA LEU A 185 18.27 -5.26 21.64
C LEU A 185 18.48 -6.69 21.10
N LEU A 186 17.85 -7.06 19.99
CA LEU A 186 17.96 -8.36 19.34
C LEU A 186 19.41 -8.67 18.92
N ALA A 187 20.09 -7.68 18.36
CA ALA A 187 21.47 -7.81 17.88
C ALA A 187 22.51 -7.70 19.00
N CYS A 188 22.13 -7.44 20.24
CA CYS A 188 23.04 -7.15 21.36
C CYS A 188 23.98 -5.98 21.03
N ILE A 189 23.46 -4.91 20.42
CA ILE A 189 24.21 -3.72 20.03
C ILE A 189 23.88 -2.55 20.97
N VAL A 190 24.84 -1.66 21.15
CA VAL A 190 24.70 -0.44 21.94
C VAL A 190 23.79 0.55 21.18
N ARG A 191 22.90 1.22 21.90
CA ARG A 191 22.02 2.25 21.34
C ARG A 191 22.81 3.33 20.60
N PHE A 192 22.27 3.86 19.52
CA PHE A 192 22.85 4.82 18.57
C PHE A 192 23.87 4.22 17.60
N TRP A 193 24.16 2.94 17.68
CA TRP A 193 24.90 2.22 16.66
C TRP A 193 23.98 1.55 15.65
N CYS A 194 24.55 1.22 14.48
CA CYS A 194 23.82 0.43 13.49
C CYS A 194 23.84 -1.05 13.89
N PRO A 195 22.68 -1.73 13.96
CA PRO A 195 22.62 -3.16 14.25
C PRO A 195 23.04 -4.05 13.06
N ARG A 196 23.19 -3.47 11.83
CA ARG A 196 23.49 -4.19 10.59
C ARG A 196 24.92 -4.02 10.09
N CYS A 197 25.55 -2.88 10.37
CA CYS A 197 26.92 -2.61 9.90
C CYS A 197 27.79 -2.05 11.02
N CYS A 198 29.08 -2.00 10.76
CA CYS A 198 30.08 -1.57 11.73
C CYS A 198 30.35 -0.06 11.69
N SER A 199 29.51 0.76 11.03
CA SER A 199 29.66 2.22 11.03
C SER A 199 29.67 2.75 12.47
N HIS A 200 30.65 3.61 12.76
CA HIS A 200 30.80 4.20 14.09
C HIS A 200 29.64 5.17 14.36
N ARG A 201 29.12 5.16 15.59
CA ARG A 201 27.96 5.99 16.00
C ARG A 201 28.12 7.48 15.72
N ASP A 202 29.34 8.00 15.75
CA ASP A 202 29.61 9.42 15.51
C ASP A 202 29.77 9.75 14.01
N ASN A 203 29.79 8.73 13.14
CA ASN A 203 29.84 8.88 11.68
C ASN A 203 29.08 7.74 10.99
N LEU A 204 27.75 7.73 11.14
CA LEU A 204 26.90 6.72 10.53
C LEU A 204 26.77 6.86 8.99
N ASP A 205 27.11 8.01 8.41
CA ASP A 205 27.09 8.19 6.96
C ASP A 205 28.26 7.53 6.24
N ALA A 206 29.30 7.10 6.98
CA ALA A 206 30.42 6.37 6.38
C ALA A 206 30.00 4.97 5.94
N THR A 207 30.52 4.55 4.78
CA THR A 207 30.42 3.16 4.33
C THR A 207 31.16 2.23 5.27
N SER A 208 30.58 1.09 5.58
CA SER A 208 31.17 0.11 6.49
C SER A 208 30.76 -1.31 6.13
N VAL A 209 31.51 -2.29 6.61
CA VAL A 209 31.19 -3.71 6.44
C VAL A 209 29.93 -4.09 7.23
N LEU A 210 29.20 -5.08 6.71
CA LEU A 210 28.06 -5.65 7.40
C LEU A 210 28.51 -6.44 8.62
N ARG A 211 27.70 -6.43 9.67
CA ARG A 211 27.90 -7.30 10.83
C ARG A 211 27.48 -8.72 10.48
N CYS A 212 28.21 -9.69 11.01
CA CYS A 212 27.82 -11.09 11.00
C CYS A 212 28.25 -11.75 12.31
N ARG A 213 27.72 -12.92 12.56
CA ARG A 213 27.99 -13.69 13.78
C ARG A 213 29.48 -14.02 13.92
N GLU A 214 30.10 -14.49 12.87
CA GLU A 214 31.53 -14.88 12.85
C GLU A 214 32.44 -13.69 13.19
N TYR A 215 32.12 -12.51 12.67
CA TYR A 215 32.85 -11.29 12.98
C TYR A 215 32.72 -10.90 14.46
N HIS A 216 31.53 -11.03 15.04
CA HIS A 216 31.32 -10.76 16.47
C HIS A 216 32.06 -11.79 17.34
N GLU A 217 32.01 -13.08 17.00
CA GLU A 217 32.71 -14.12 17.73
C GLU A 217 34.23 -13.88 17.69
N ALA A 218 34.82 -13.52 16.55
CA ALA A 218 36.21 -13.16 16.44
C ALA A 218 36.61 -11.93 17.29
N LEU A 219 35.72 -10.90 17.36
CA LEU A 219 35.97 -9.74 18.21
C LEU A 219 35.91 -10.09 19.71
N PHE A 220 35.07 -11.04 20.13
CA PHE A 220 35.04 -11.50 21.52
C PHE A 220 36.32 -12.20 21.98
N GLU A 221 37.05 -12.84 21.04
CA GLU A 221 38.31 -13.52 21.37
C GLU A 221 39.46 -12.54 21.64
N VAL A 222 39.44 -11.35 21.00
CA VAL A 222 40.60 -10.42 21.04
C VAL A 222 40.32 -9.11 21.77
N GLY A 223 39.06 -8.72 21.89
CA GLY A 223 38.63 -7.41 22.42
C GLY A 223 38.33 -7.41 23.92
N THR A 224 38.65 -6.29 24.58
CA THR A 224 38.18 -6.05 25.93
C THR A 224 36.71 -5.60 25.96
N TYR A 225 36.02 -5.74 27.10
CA TYR A 225 34.64 -5.26 27.27
C TYR A 225 34.47 -3.78 26.91
N GLY A 226 35.46 -2.94 27.31
CA GLY A 226 35.42 -1.50 26.99
C GLY A 226 35.53 -1.22 25.52
N GLU A 227 36.48 -1.83 24.83
CA GLU A 227 36.69 -1.67 23.39
C GLU A 227 35.49 -2.17 22.59
N LEU A 228 34.94 -3.34 22.94
CA LEU A 228 33.71 -3.85 22.30
C LEU A 228 32.55 -2.88 22.39
N TRP A 229 32.41 -2.21 23.54
CA TRP A 229 31.38 -1.22 23.77
C TRP A 229 31.61 0.10 23.03
N THR A 230 32.83 0.69 23.14
CA THR A 230 33.11 2.04 22.65
C THR A 230 33.48 2.09 21.18
N GLU A 231 34.21 1.09 20.66
CA GLU A 231 34.73 1.10 19.29
C GLU A 231 33.86 0.29 18.32
N PHE A 232 33.17 -0.75 18.83
CA PHE A 232 32.37 -1.65 18.00
C PHE A 232 30.87 -1.60 18.31
N GLY A 233 30.47 -0.95 19.42
CA GLY A 233 29.08 -0.84 19.84
C GLY A 233 28.45 -2.19 20.20
N ILE A 234 29.23 -3.15 20.70
CA ILE A 234 28.78 -4.49 21.05
C ILE A 234 28.54 -4.60 22.56
N VAL A 235 27.40 -5.17 22.96
CA VAL A 235 27.06 -5.48 24.36
C VAL A 235 27.61 -6.87 24.69
N ALA A 236 28.86 -6.94 25.08
CA ALA A 236 29.63 -8.18 25.20
C ALA A 236 29.16 -9.18 26.27
N ASP A 237 28.26 -8.81 27.14
CA ASP A 237 27.69 -9.65 28.21
C ASP A 237 26.31 -10.25 27.86
N LEU A 238 25.92 -10.16 26.59
CA LEU A 238 24.69 -10.73 26.02
C LEU A 238 25.01 -11.57 24.80
N ILE A 239 24.24 -12.63 24.61
CA ILE A 239 24.32 -13.48 23.44
C ILE A 239 22.95 -13.43 22.74
N PRO A 240 22.90 -13.14 21.41
CA PRO A 240 21.66 -13.17 20.66
C PRO A 240 20.97 -14.52 20.75
N PHE A 241 19.64 -14.54 20.85
CA PHE A 241 18.88 -15.79 20.95
C PHE A 241 19.08 -16.70 19.73
N THR A 242 19.39 -16.13 18.56
CA THR A 242 19.63 -16.84 17.29
C THR A 242 20.82 -17.80 17.37
N ASN A 243 21.78 -17.57 18.27
CA ASN A 243 22.93 -18.46 18.45
C ASN A 243 22.52 -19.89 18.89
N ASN A 244 21.32 -20.04 19.44
CA ASN A 244 20.75 -21.35 19.82
C ASN A 244 20.06 -22.05 18.64
N PHE A 245 19.95 -21.42 17.47
CA PHE A 245 19.21 -21.97 16.32
C PHE A 245 20.14 -22.23 15.14
N PRO A 246 19.99 -23.39 14.46
CA PRO A 246 20.79 -23.71 13.28
C PRO A 246 20.60 -22.68 12.16
N ARG A 247 21.67 -22.34 11.45
CA ARG A 247 21.64 -21.48 10.28
C ARG A 247 21.00 -20.10 10.51
N ALA A 248 21.10 -19.54 11.71
CA ALA A 248 20.51 -18.25 12.05
C ALA A 248 21.57 -17.25 12.49
N ASP A 249 21.64 -16.13 11.78
CA ASP A 249 22.41 -14.95 12.17
C ASP A 249 21.44 -13.77 12.38
N ILE A 250 21.47 -13.19 13.58
CA ILE A 250 20.57 -12.07 13.91
C ILE A 250 20.81 -10.85 13.01
N HIS A 251 22.05 -10.61 12.59
CA HIS A 251 22.41 -9.46 11.78
C HIS A 251 21.84 -9.55 10.35
N GLU A 252 21.70 -10.77 9.84
CA GLU A 252 21.08 -11.05 8.55
C GLU A 252 19.55 -11.09 8.63
N THR A 253 18.98 -11.58 9.74
CA THR A 253 17.53 -11.81 9.86
C THR A 253 16.70 -10.56 10.15
N MET A 254 17.28 -9.42 10.50
CA MET A 254 16.49 -8.22 10.78
C MET A 254 15.75 -7.69 9.54
N ALA A 255 14.44 -7.51 9.63
CA ALA A 255 13.64 -6.89 8.56
C ALA A 255 13.77 -5.35 8.58
N PRO A 256 13.60 -4.67 7.45
CA PRO A 256 13.48 -3.22 7.44
C PRO A 256 12.15 -2.79 8.04
N ASP A 257 12.15 -1.70 8.81
CA ASP A 257 10.91 -1.13 9.36
C ASP A 257 10.56 0.20 8.71
N ILE A 258 9.69 0.13 7.71
CA ILE A 258 9.25 1.32 6.97
C ILE A 258 8.43 2.25 7.88
N LEU A 259 7.58 1.70 8.76
CA LEU A 259 6.66 2.51 9.54
C LEU A 259 7.37 3.35 10.62
N HIS A 260 8.15 2.70 11.49
CA HIS A 260 8.75 3.38 12.65
C HIS A 260 10.06 4.07 12.31
N GLN A 261 10.90 3.49 11.43
CA GLN A 261 12.18 4.10 11.07
C GLN A 261 12.04 5.17 10.00
N VAL A 262 11.27 4.92 8.94
CA VAL A 262 11.18 5.84 7.80
C VAL A 262 10.02 6.82 7.96
N ILE A 263 8.78 6.33 8.01
CA ILE A 263 7.58 7.18 7.98
C ILE A 263 7.45 7.99 9.27
N LYS A 264 7.49 7.33 10.42
CA LYS A 264 7.40 8.02 11.71
C LYS A 264 8.72 8.68 12.08
N GLY A 265 9.83 7.96 11.93
CA GLY A 265 11.16 8.41 12.34
C GLY A 265 11.77 9.46 11.41
N ALA A 266 12.13 9.09 10.19
CA ALA A 266 12.83 10.00 9.28
C ALA A 266 11.92 11.13 8.77
N PHE A 267 10.66 10.83 8.38
CA PHE A 267 9.75 11.86 7.90
C PHE A 267 9.20 12.71 9.06
N LYS A 268 8.43 12.10 10.01
CA LYS A 268 7.70 12.89 11.00
C LYS A 268 8.63 13.46 12.09
N ASP A 269 9.38 12.58 12.78
CA ASP A 269 10.16 12.98 13.97
C ASP A 269 11.43 13.76 13.61
N HIS A 270 11.93 13.62 12.35
CA HIS A 270 13.07 14.40 11.90
C HIS A 270 12.63 15.53 10.97
N LEU A 271 12.27 15.24 9.70
CA LEU A 271 12.10 16.29 8.70
C LEU A 271 11.00 17.29 9.04
N VAL A 272 9.81 16.83 9.49
CA VAL A 272 8.71 17.76 9.85
C VAL A 272 9.10 18.65 11.03
N ASP A 273 9.74 18.07 12.07
CA ASP A 273 10.22 18.85 13.21
C ASP A 273 11.39 19.78 12.83
N TRP A 274 12.23 19.41 11.85
CA TRP A 274 13.31 20.25 11.36
C TRP A 274 12.81 21.46 10.55
N VAL A 275 11.70 21.33 9.83
CA VAL A 275 11.05 22.48 9.17
C VAL A 275 10.63 23.51 10.22
N GLU A 276 9.97 23.09 11.33
CA GLU A 276 9.61 24.02 12.41
C GLU A 276 10.86 24.72 12.97
N LYS A 277 11.90 23.96 13.29
CA LYS A 277 13.16 24.51 13.81
C LYS A 277 13.81 25.46 12.81
N TYR A 278 13.82 25.11 11.54
CA TYR A 278 14.35 25.94 10.46
C TYR A 278 13.63 27.30 10.42
N LEU A 279 12.30 27.28 10.41
CA LEU A 279 11.49 28.50 10.36
C LEU A 279 11.74 29.38 11.60
N VAL A 280 11.82 28.79 12.78
CA VAL A 280 12.13 29.54 14.02
C VAL A 280 13.53 30.17 13.99
N LEU A 281 14.53 29.44 13.49
CA LEU A 281 15.90 29.93 13.40
C LEU A 281 16.04 31.06 12.37
N THR A 282 15.31 30.97 11.25
CA THR A 282 15.42 31.91 10.13
C THR A 282 14.57 33.15 10.33
N HIS A 283 13.34 33.02 10.84
CA HIS A 283 12.35 34.10 10.88
C HIS A 283 12.04 34.58 12.32
N GLY A 284 12.53 33.88 13.35
CA GLY A 284 12.10 34.09 14.73
C GLY A 284 10.73 33.47 15.04
N ARG A 285 10.42 33.30 16.33
CA ARG A 285 9.26 32.53 16.78
C ARG A 285 7.92 33.05 16.23
N THR A 286 7.68 34.35 16.30
CA THR A 286 6.39 34.96 15.92
C THR A 286 6.06 34.76 14.45
N GLU A 287 7.02 35.00 13.55
CA GLU A 287 6.81 34.82 12.11
C GLU A 287 6.80 33.35 11.73
N ALA A 288 7.61 32.53 12.42
CA ALA A 288 7.57 31.07 12.24
C ALA A 288 6.19 30.51 12.59
N ASP A 289 5.59 30.92 13.70
CA ASP A 289 4.24 30.48 14.08
C ASP A 289 3.20 30.88 13.02
N ARG A 290 3.29 32.08 12.46
CA ARG A 290 2.42 32.56 11.37
C ARG A 290 2.56 31.74 10.08
N ILE A 291 3.80 31.38 9.73
CA ILE A 291 4.07 30.50 8.56
C ILE A 291 3.55 29.08 8.84
N LEU A 292 3.72 28.58 10.05
CA LEU A 292 3.21 27.26 10.43
C LEU A 292 1.69 27.19 10.42
N ASP A 293 1.01 28.26 10.81
CA ASP A 293 -0.45 28.39 10.71
C ASP A 293 -0.90 28.37 9.24
N ASP A 294 -0.15 29.02 8.32
CA ASP A 294 -0.45 28.96 6.89
C ASP A 294 -0.22 27.56 6.31
N ILE A 295 0.86 26.90 6.69
CA ILE A 295 1.11 25.50 6.30
C ILE A 295 -0.06 24.60 6.76
N ASP A 296 -0.54 24.79 7.98
CA ASP A 296 -1.68 24.04 8.49
C ASP A 296 -2.96 24.36 7.72
N HIS A 297 -3.17 25.62 7.35
CA HIS A 297 -4.32 26.04 6.52
C HIS A 297 -4.24 25.45 5.11
N ARG A 298 -3.07 25.43 4.46
CA ARG A 298 -2.84 24.78 3.16
C ARG A 298 -3.17 23.28 3.21
N ILE A 299 -2.80 22.59 4.27
CA ILE A 299 -3.14 21.17 4.50
C ILE A 299 -4.65 20.98 4.65
N VAL A 300 -5.33 21.87 5.36
CA VAL A 300 -6.81 21.85 5.52
C VAL A 300 -7.52 22.10 4.20
N ALA A 301 -6.96 22.95 3.34
CA ALA A 301 -7.54 23.32 2.04
C ALA A 301 -7.38 22.24 0.96
N VAL A 302 -6.62 21.17 1.20
CA VAL A 302 -6.48 20.08 0.23
C VAL A 302 -7.82 19.40 -0.01
N ALA A 303 -8.19 19.23 -1.27
CA ALA A 303 -9.42 18.59 -1.69
C ALA A 303 -9.52 17.14 -1.17
N SER A 304 -10.74 16.68 -0.89
CA SER A 304 -10.96 15.34 -0.36
C SER A 304 -10.74 14.26 -1.42
N PHE A 305 -10.05 13.19 -1.04
CA PHE A 305 -9.83 12.02 -1.89
C PHE A 305 -10.19 10.73 -1.13
N SER A 306 -10.60 9.69 -1.86
CA SER A 306 -10.93 8.40 -1.25
C SER A 306 -9.73 7.82 -0.51
N GLY A 307 -9.90 7.40 0.74
CA GLY A 307 -8.79 6.87 1.56
C GLY A 307 -7.78 7.91 2.06
N LEU A 308 -7.92 9.20 1.71
CA LEU A 308 -7.09 10.27 2.27
C LEU A 308 -7.74 10.82 3.55
N ARG A 309 -6.97 10.79 4.65
CA ARG A 309 -7.41 11.38 5.91
C ARG A 309 -7.53 12.90 5.78
N ARG A 310 -8.61 13.47 6.32
CA ARG A 310 -8.79 14.91 6.45
C ARG A 310 -8.10 15.42 7.71
N PHE A 311 -7.40 16.54 7.57
CA PHE A 311 -6.70 17.22 8.65
C PHE A 311 -7.44 18.53 9.00
N LEU A 312 -8.55 18.43 9.72
CA LEU A 312 -9.38 19.61 10.05
C LEU A 312 -8.66 20.68 10.88
N GLN A 313 -7.55 20.35 11.52
CA GLN A 313 -6.73 21.23 12.35
C GLN A 313 -5.27 21.24 11.90
N GLY A 314 -5.01 20.94 10.63
CA GLY A 314 -3.64 20.83 10.13
C GLY A 314 -2.82 19.80 10.92
N ARG A 315 -1.59 20.17 11.34
CA ARG A 315 -0.67 19.32 12.13
C ARG A 315 -0.96 19.33 13.63
N GLY A 316 -1.98 20.05 14.11
CA GLY A 316 -2.29 20.32 15.51
C GLY A 316 -2.72 19.12 16.37
N PHE A 317 -2.20 17.89 16.12
CA PHE A 317 -2.53 16.71 16.92
C PHE A 317 -1.65 16.58 18.15
N LYS A 318 -2.26 16.25 19.28
CA LYS A 318 -1.53 15.94 20.50
C LYS A 318 -0.82 14.57 20.46
N GLN A 319 -1.36 13.62 19.73
CA GLN A 319 -0.83 12.27 19.61
C GLN A 319 -0.85 11.80 18.16
N TRP A 320 0.32 11.56 17.60
CA TRP A 320 0.52 11.08 16.24
C TRP A 320 0.54 9.57 16.19
N MET A 321 -0.34 8.99 15.36
CA MET A 321 -0.30 7.59 15.00
C MET A 321 0.46 7.38 13.69
N GLY A 322 0.84 6.14 13.40
CA GLY A 322 1.53 5.82 12.13
C GLY A 322 0.71 6.20 10.89
N ASP A 323 -0.61 6.03 10.94
CA ASP A 323 -1.50 6.39 9.83
C ASP A 323 -1.65 7.90 9.64
N ASP A 324 -1.52 8.70 10.72
CA ASP A 324 -1.47 10.16 10.62
C ASP A 324 -0.23 10.62 9.86
N SER A 325 0.92 10.03 10.18
CA SER A 325 2.18 10.34 9.50
C SER A 325 2.13 9.93 8.03
N LYS A 326 1.57 8.75 7.70
CA LYS A 326 1.36 8.32 6.31
C LYS A 326 0.45 9.27 5.53
N ALA A 327 -0.60 9.77 6.17
CA ALA A 327 -1.54 10.68 5.53
C ALA A 327 -0.91 12.07 5.31
N LEU A 328 -0.13 12.57 6.29
CA LEU A 328 0.56 13.85 6.16
C LEU A 328 1.59 13.83 5.02
N MET A 329 2.35 12.73 4.86
CA MET A 329 3.31 12.58 3.75
C MET A 329 2.70 12.88 2.38
N LYS A 330 1.43 12.54 2.19
CA LYS A 330 0.72 12.68 0.91
C LYS A 330 0.45 14.13 0.50
N VAL A 331 0.45 15.05 1.45
CA VAL A 331 0.02 16.45 1.23
C VAL A 331 1.04 17.50 1.69
N TYR A 332 2.14 17.07 2.28
CA TYR A 332 3.05 17.99 2.99
C TYR A 332 3.94 18.81 2.04
N ILE A 333 4.43 18.23 0.94
CA ILE A 333 5.33 18.93 0.00
C ILE A 333 4.69 20.21 -0.54
N PRO A 334 3.49 20.20 -1.16
CA PRO A 334 2.87 21.44 -1.63
C PRO A 334 2.58 22.45 -0.52
N ALA A 335 2.32 21.97 0.71
CA ALA A 335 2.02 22.85 1.83
C ALA A 335 3.22 23.68 2.30
N ILE A 336 4.43 23.12 2.25
CA ILE A 336 5.66 23.83 2.66
C ILE A 336 6.32 24.62 1.54
N GLU A 337 5.99 24.35 0.29
CA GLU A 337 6.55 25.03 -0.86
C GLU A 337 6.33 26.55 -0.77
N GLY A 338 7.36 27.33 -1.10
CA GLY A 338 7.35 28.78 -1.00
C GLY A 338 7.66 29.34 0.40
N HIS A 339 7.60 28.52 1.46
CA HIS A 339 7.97 28.91 2.83
C HIS A 339 9.36 28.42 3.25
N VAL A 340 9.93 27.45 2.52
CA VAL A 340 11.24 26.87 2.79
C VAL A 340 12.10 26.86 1.53
N PRO A 341 13.44 26.75 1.65
CA PRO A 341 14.32 26.61 0.49
C PRO A 341 13.99 25.38 -0.35
N THR A 342 14.31 25.48 -1.64
CA THR A 342 14.14 24.38 -2.62
C THR A 342 14.79 23.07 -2.18
N GLU A 343 15.97 23.12 -1.54
CA GLU A 343 16.67 21.95 -1.02
C GLU A 343 15.87 21.22 0.05
N VAL A 344 15.11 21.94 0.86
CA VAL A 344 14.19 21.32 1.84
C VAL A 344 13.08 20.58 1.10
N VAL A 345 12.44 21.18 0.10
CA VAL A 345 11.40 20.55 -0.73
C VAL A 345 11.96 19.28 -1.39
N ARG A 346 13.14 19.38 -2.01
CA ARG A 346 13.84 18.26 -2.64
C ARG A 346 14.23 17.15 -1.65
N THR A 347 14.55 17.51 -0.40
CA THR A 347 14.80 16.51 0.67
C THR A 347 13.56 15.68 0.95
N PHE A 348 12.40 16.33 1.10
CA PHE A 348 11.13 15.63 1.28
C PHE A 348 10.79 14.77 0.06
N ARG A 349 10.93 15.33 -1.14
CA ARG A 349 10.73 14.57 -2.39
C ARG A 349 11.55 13.30 -2.42
N ALA A 350 12.86 13.38 -2.21
CA ALA A 350 13.75 12.22 -2.25
C ALA A 350 13.35 11.15 -1.22
N LEU A 351 12.98 11.56 0.01
CA LEU A 351 12.52 10.62 1.03
C LEU A 351 11.16 9.99 0.67
N LEU A 352 10.22 10.76 0.09
CA LEU A 352 8.94 10.22 -0.33
C LEU A 352 9.10 9.25 -1.50
N GLU A 353 9.88 9.60 -2.53
CA GLU A 353 10.19 8.70 -3.64
C GLU A 353 10.80 7.39 -3.13
N PHE A 354 11.79 7.46 -2.24
CA PHE A 354 12.31 6.27 -1.56
C PHE A 354 11.19 5.47 -0.88
N CYS A 355 10.32 6.11 -0.10
CA CYS A 355 9.22 5.43 0.62
C CYS A 355 8.26 4.70 -0.32
N TYR A 356 7.95 5.29 -1.48
CA TYR A 356 7.04 4.68 -2.45
C TYR A 356 7.72 3.55 -3.22
N LEU A 357 8.98 3.71 -3.63
CA LEU A 357 9.76 2.67 -4.30
C LEU A 357 9.92 1.41 -3.44
N VAL A 358 10.32 1.55 -2.17
CA VAL A 358 10.51 0.39 -1.26
C VAL A 358 9.19 -0.29 -0.86
N ARG A 359 8.04 0.32 -1.14
CA ARG A 359 6.72 -0.24 -0.85
C ARG A 359 6.06 -0.87 -2.07
N GLN A 360 6.68 -0.84 -3.23
CA GLN A 360 6.21 -1.56 -4.40
C GLN A 360 6.13 -3.06 -4.11
N ASN A 361 5.17 -3.73 -4.71
CA ASN A 361 4.97 -5.16 -4.55
C ASN A 361 6.00 -5.99 -5.33
N THR A 362 6.44 -5.45 -6.46
CA THR A 362 7.49 -6.02 -7.32
C THR A 362 8.62 -5.01 -7.43
N ILE A 363 9.84 -5.42 -7.08
CA ILE A 363 11.05 -4.59 -7.13
C ILE A 363 12.05 -5.25 -8.10
N THR A 364 12.39 -4.54 -9.16
CA THR A 364 13.37 -4.95 -10.17
C THR A 364 14.77 -4.41 -9.82
N GLU A 365 15.82 -4.84 -10.52
CA GLU A 365 17.16 -4.25 -10.36
C GLU A 365 17.14 -2.75 -10.69
N ARG A 366 16.40 -2.34 -11.72
CA ARG A 366 16.20 -0.92 -12.03
C ARG A 366 15.57 -0.17 -10.84
N THR A 367 14.54 -0.74 -10.22
CA THR A 367 13.92 -0.14 -9.03
C THR A 367 14.91 -0.05 -7.86
N LEU A 368 15.84 -1.01 -7.72
CA LEU A 368 16.90 -0.93 -6.71
C LEU A 368 17.89 0.22 -6.98
N ASP A 369 18.24 0.47 -8.25
CA ASP A 369 19.06 1.62 -8.64
C ASP A 369 18.31 2.95 -8.35
N GLU A 370 17.01 3.01 -8.65
CA GLU A 370 16.16 4.16 -8.32
C GLU A 370 16.06 4.40 -6.79
N ILE A 371 16.00 3.34 -5.98
CA ILE A 371 16.05 3.40 -4.51
C ILE A 371 17.38 3.98 -4.04
N GLN A 372 18.51 3.52 -4.58
CA GLN A 372 19.84 4.00 -4.21
C GLN A 372 20.04 5.47 -4.63
N ASP A 373 19.55 5.85 -5.81
CA ASP A 373 19.55 7.24 -6.26
C ASP A 373 18.71 8.13 -5.32
N ALA A 374 17.51 7.69 -4.93
CA ALA A 374 16.69 8.44 -3.99
C ALA A 374 17.37 8.64 -2.64
N VAL A 375 18.07 7.63 -2.10
CA VAL A 375 18.87 7.75 -0.87
C VAL A 375 20.02 8.73 -1.06
N SER A 376 20.73 8.68 -2.21
CA SER A 376 21.85 9.57 -2.52
C SER A 376 21.38 11.03 -2.59
N ARG A 377 20.28 11.29 -3.30
CA ARG A 377 19.64 12.61 -3.37
C ARG A 377 19.17 13.10 -1.99
N PHE A 378 18.58 12.22 -1.19
CA PHE A 378 18.18 12.53 0.18
C PHE A 378 19.37 12.98 1.03
N HIS A 379 20.49 12.26 0.98
CA HIS A 379 21.72 12.61 1.70
C HIS A 379 22.30 13.94 1.21
N GLN A 380 22.28 14.20 -0.09
CA GLN A 380 22.75 15.46 -0.66
C GLN A 380 21.89 16.65 -0.21
N TYR A 381 20.57 16.57 -0.36
CA TYR A 381 19.70 17.73 -0.11
C TYR A 381 19.50 18.01 1.39
N ARG A 382 19.52 17.00 2.25
CA ARG A 382 19.36 17.20 3.71
C ARG A 382 20.48 18.02 4.34
N GLU A 383 21.62 18.23 3.65
CA GLU A 383 22.71 19.08 4.11
C GLU A 383 22.24 20.51 4.43
N VAL A 384 21.16 20.97 3.81
CA VAL A 384 20.53 22.27 4.12
C VAL A 384 20.20 22.41 5.61
N PHE A 385 19.78 21.35 6.30
CA PHE A 385 19.46 21.41 7.72
C PHE A 385 20.69 21.51 8.63
N LYS A 386 21.85 21.01 8.19
CA LYS A 386 23.12 21.17 8.89
C LYS A 386 23.72 22.54 8.62
N THR A 387 23.74 22.99 7.38
CA THR A 387 24.27 24.31 7.00
C THR A 387 23.47 25.46 7.58
N SER A 388 22.16 25.29 7.78
CA SER A 388 21.29 26.25 8.45
C SER A 388 21.33 26.17 9.97
N GLY A 389 22.09 25.23 10.56
CA GLY A 389 22.21 25.09 12.01
C GLY A 389 21.05 24.42 12.72
N VAL A 390 20.11 23.82 12.00
CA VAL A 390 18.96 23.07 12.57
C VAL A 390 19.44 21.84 13.34
N ILE A 391 20.46 21.16 12.80
CA ILE A 391 21.10 20.00 13.43
C ILE A 391 22.62 20.10 13.33
N PRO A 392 23.36 19.56 14.30
CA PRO A 392 24.82 19.59 14.27
C PRO A 392 25.44 18.49 13.39
N MET A 393 24.80 17.34 13.28
CA MET A 393 25.31 16.15 12.58
C MET A 393 24.20 15.20 12.15
N PHE A 394 24.53 14.26 11.24
CA PHE A 394 23.60 13.23 10.74
C PHE A 394 23.81 11.83 11.34
N SER A 395 24.44 11.73 12.52
CA SER A 395 24.55 10.44 13.23
C SER A 395 23.17 9.96 13.74
N LEU A 396 22.28 9.63 12.80
CA LEU A 396 20.88 9.30 13.03
C LEU A 396 20.60 7.88 12.54
N PRO A 397 20.54 6.86 13.42
CA PRO A 397 20.36 5.47 13.02
C PRO A 397 19.14 5.20 12.13
N ARG A 398 18.03 5.92 12.33
CA ARG A 398 16.82 5.79 11.53
C ARG A 398 17.03 6.24 10.06
N GLN A 399 17.81 7.31 9.84
CA GLN A 399 18.15 7.76 8.49
C GLN A 399 19.24 6.87 7.87
N HIS A 400 20.24 6.48 8.66
CA HIS A 400 21.27 5.55 8.23
C HIS A 400 20.68 4.22 7.73
N SER A 401 19.58 3.74 8.33
CA SER A 401 18.94 2.49 7.93
C SER A 401 18.51 2.44 6.46
N LEU A 402 18.29 3.62 5.82
CA LEU A 402 17.92 3.71 4.40
C LEU A 402 18.98 3.09 3.47
N MET A 403 20.26 3.17 3.85
CA MET A 403 21.37 2.64 3.05
C MET A 403 21.35 1.11 2.92
N HIS A 404 20.67 0.41 3.85
CA HIS A 404 20.65 -1.04 3.88
C HIS A 404 19.50 -1.66 3.07
N TYR A 405 18.55 -0.84 2.57
CA TYR A 405 17.35 -1.38 1.93
C TYR A 405 17.63 -2.20 0.68
N ALA A 406 18.53 -1.74 -0.19
CA ALA A 406 18.87 -2.49 -1.41
C ALA A 406 19.41 -3.89 -1.10
N HIS A 407 20.28 -4.00 -0.09
CA HIS A 407 20.81 -5.29 0.37
C HIS A 407 19.69 -6.18 0.96
N VAL A 408 18.88 -5.62 1.85
CA VAL A 408 17.82 -6.38 2.54
C VAL A 408 16.71 -6.79 1.57
N ILE A 409 16.43 -5.99 0.55
CA ILE A 409 15.47 -6.35 -0.51
C ILE A 409 15.98 -7.55 -1.32
N ARG A 410 17.27 -7.62 -1.59
CA ARG A 410 17.85 -8.81 -2.23
C ARG A 410 17.77 -10.06 -1.37
N LEU A 411 17.88 -9.92 -0.04
CA LEU A 411 17.73 -11.04 0.89
C LEU A 411 16.28 -11.50 1.06
N PHE A 412 15.33 -10.56 1.24
CA PHE A 412 13.98 -10.88 1.72
C PHE A 412 12.87 -10.49 0.75
N GLY A 413 13.18 -9.83 -0.37
CA GLY A 413 12.20 -9.31 -1.31
C GLY A 413 11.55 -8.02 -0.84
N ALA A 414 10.38 -7.71 -1.43
CA ALA A 414 9.69 -6.46 -1.22
C ALA A 414 9.35 -6.19 0.25
N PRO A 415 9.86 -5.10 0.85
CA PRO A 415 9.70 -4.80 2.28
C PRO A 415 8.26 -4.58 2.72
N ASN A 416 7.37 -4.27 1.79
CA ASN A 416 5.95 -4.07 2.07
C ASN A 416 5.29 -5.28 2.74
N GLY A 417 5.79 -6.49 2.47
CA GLY A 417 5.36 -7.73 3.11
C GLY A 417 5.99 -8.02 4.47
N LEU A 418 6.97 -7.21 4.87
CA LEU A 418 7.68 -7.32 6.14
C LEU A 418 7.53 -6.06 6.98
N CYS A 419 6.54 -5.22 6.67
CA CYS A 419 6.31 -3.95 7.36
C CYS A 419 5.53 -4.17 8.67
N SER A 420 5.88 -3.39 9.69
CA SER A 420 5.22 -3.37 10.99
C SER A 420 3.73 -3.00 10.92
N SER A 421 3.27 -2.36 9.85
CA SER A 421 1.85 -2.04 9.64
C SER A 421 0.92 -3.26 9.65
N ILE A 422 1.41 -4.44 9.23
CA ILE A 422 0.63 -5.70 9.19
C ILE A 422 0.16 -6.09 10.59
N THR A 423 0.96 -5.86 11.60
CA THR A 423 0.72 -6.32 12.97
C THR A 423 0.03 -5.29 13.85
N GLU A 424 0.03 -4.02 13.47
CA GLU A 424 -0.70 -2.97 14.19
C GLU A 424 -2.19 -3.33 14.34
N SER A 425 -2.83 -3.78 13.26
CA SER A 425 -4.23 -4.25 13.29
C SER A 425 -4.39 -5.51 14.14
N LYS A 426 -3.38 -6.41 14.13
CA LYS A 426 -3.45 -7.67 14.91
C LYS A 426 -3.34 -7.43 16.41
N HIS A 427 -2.69 -6.35 16.88
CA HIS A 427 -2.72 -5.98 18.31
C HIS A 427 -4.13 -5.80 18.84
N ILE A 428 -5.06 -5.30 18.02
CA ILE A 428 -6.45 -5.15 18.42
C ILE A 428 -7.06 -6.52 18.65
N LYS A 429 -7.02 -7.40 17.64
CA LYS A 429 -7.68 -8.72 17.67
C LYS A 429 -6.99 -9.71 18.62
N ALA A 430 -5.67 -9.72 18.68
CA ALA A 430 -4.91 -10.73 19.42
C ALA A 430 -4.55 -10.33 20.86
N VAL A 431 -4.57 -9.03 21.20
CA VAL A 431 -4.18 -8.57 22.54
C VAL A 431 -5.28 -7.74 23.19
N LYS A 432 -5.74 -6.65 22.55
CA LYS A 432 -6.69 -5.71 23.18
C LYS A 432 -8.08 -6.34 23.38
N GLU A 433 -8.62 -7.06 22.40
CA GLU A 433 -9.92 -7.74 22.52
C GLU A 433 -9.88 -8.91 23.52
N PRO A 434 -8.92 -9.85 23.46
CA PRO A 434 -8.81 -10.90 24.48
C PRO A 434 -8.62 -10.34 25.89
N TRP A 435 -7.86 -9.24 26.04
CA TRP A 435 -7.73 -8.57 27.32
C TRP A 435 -9.07 -7.99 27.80
N ARG A 436 -9.85 -7.35 26.93
CA ARG A 436 -11.18 -6.83 27.29
C ARG A 436 -12.15 -7.94 27.70
N ARG A 437 -12.06 -9.13 27.08
CA ARG A 437 -12.87 -10.32 27.39
C ARG A 437 -12.40 -11.03 28.67
N SER A 438 -11.18 -10.79 29.13
CA SER A 438 -10.63 -11.41 30.33
C SER A 438 -11.20 -10.78 31.60
N SER A 439 -11.01 -11.46 32.75
CA SER A 439 -11.32 -10.93 34.08
C SER A 439 -10.36 -9.81 34.52
N LYS A 440 -9.35 -9.47 33.71
CA LYS A 440 -8.25 -8.51 33.96
C LYS A 440 -7.32 -8.92 35.12
N TYR A 441 -7.62 -10.01 35.81
CA TYR A 441 -6.77 -10.60 36.84
C TYR A 441 -6.00 -11.79 36.26
N LYS A 442 -4.66 -11.75 36.31
CA LYS A 442 -3.78 -12.74 35.67
C LYS A 442 -4.21 -13.03 34.21
N ALA A 443 -4.50 -11.97 33.46
CA ALA A 443 -5.17 -12.06 32.16
C ALA A 443 -4.39 -12.81 31.07
N LEU A 444 -3.07 -12.94 31.20
CA LEU A 444 -2.20 -13.53 30.16
C LEU A 444 -2.65 -14.93 29.75
N GLY A 445 -2.91 -15.82 30.71
CA GLY A 445 -3.38 -17.17 30.40
C GLY A 445 -4.74 -17.19 29.69
N GLN A 446 -5.66 -16.29 30.12
CA GLN A 446 -6.98 -16.16 29.53
C GLN A 446 -6.88 -15.63 28.07
N MET A 447 -5.98 -14.69 27.82
CA MET A 447 -5.73 -14.14 26.48
C MET A 447 -5.16 -15.21 25.53
N LEU A 448 -4.22 -16.04 26.01
CA LEU A 448 -3.66 -17.15 25.23
C LEU A 448 -4.72 -18.16 24.87
N VAL A 449 -5.56 -18.58 25.84
CA VAL A 449 -6.68 -19.51 25.60
C VAL A 449 -7.68 -18.93 24.60
N THR A 450 -8.02 -17.65 24.71
CA THR A 450 -8.92 -16.97 23.76
C THR A 450 -8.34 -17.02 22.34
N ASN A 451 -7.06 -16.67 22.16
CA ASN A 451 -6.40 -16.74 20.85
C ASN A 451 -6.35 -18.18 20.31
N GLN A 452 -6.07 -19.16 21.17
CA GLN A 452 -6.09 -20.58 20.79
C GLN A 452 -7.46 -21.01 20.26
N TYR A 453 -8.54 -20.66 20.97
CA TYR A 453 -9.89 -21.00 20.52
C TYR A 453 -10.25 -20.31 19.21
N LEU A 454 -9.88 -19.04 19.03
CA LEU A 454 -10.11 -18.33 17.76
C LEU A 454 -9.38 -19.00 16.59
N SER A 455 -8.13 -19.42 16.80
CA SER A 455 -7.35 -20.14 15.78
C SER A 455 -7.94 -21.53 15.47
N GLN A 456 -8.39 -22.26 16.49
CA GLN A 456 -9.04 -23.57 16.32
C GLN A 456 -10.37 -23.45 15.56
N LEU A 457 -11.19 -22.44 15.90
CA LEU A 457 -12.46 -22.18 15.19
C LEU A 457 -12.22 -21.79 13.73
N ALA A 458 -11.20 -20.96 13.46
CA ALA A 458 -10.85 -20.60 12.10
C ALA A 458 -10.40 -21.82 11.27
N ALA A 459 -9.58 -22.69 11.86
CA ALA A 459 -9.16 -23.93 11.21
C ALA A 459 -10.34 -24.89 10.98
N ALA A 460 -11.20 -25.09 11.97
CA ALA A 460 -12.38 -25.92 11.85
C ALA A 460 -13.37 -25.40 10.79
N ARG A 461 -13.53 -24.06 10.70
CA ARG A 461 -14.36 -23.45 9.66
C ARG A 461 -13.87 -23.80 8.26
N VAL A 462 -12.56 -23.65 8.00
CA VAL A 462 -11.97 -24.02 6.69
C VAL A 462 -12.22 -25.48 6.36
N ASP A 463 -12.06 -26.37 7.35
CA ASP A 463 -12.32 -27.80 7.18
C ASP A 463 -13.79 -28.08 6.87
N PHE A 464 -14.72 -27.51 7.65
CA PHE A 464 -16.15 -27.66 7.43
C PHE A 464 -16.64 -27.06 6.11
N GLU A 465 -16.10 -25.92 5.71
CA GLU A 465 -16.40 -25.30 4.39
C GLU A 465 -15.91 -26.19 3.25
N SER A 466 -14.71 -26.75 3.34
CA SER A 466 -14.16 -27.65 2.33
C SER A 466 -15.01 -28.94 2.14
N HIS A 467 -15.67 -29.37 3.18
CA HIS A 467 -16.60 -30.49 3.15
C HIS A 467 -18.05 -30.10 2.84
N GLY A 468 -18.31 -28.81 2.58
CA GLY A 468 -19.65 -28.30 2.26
C GLY A 468 -20.63 -28.30 3.46
N MET A 469 -20.14 -28.51 4.69
CA MET A 469 -20.96 -28.62 5.91
C MET A 469 -21.58 -27.29 6.36
N LEU A 470 -21.05 -26.15 5.86
CA LEU A 470 -21.53 -24.81 6.21
C LEU A 470 -22.39 -24.17 5.10
N LYS A 471 -22.91 -24.96 4.16
CA LYS A 471 -23.85 -24.47 3.15
C LYS A 471 -25.24 -24.24 3.76
N GLY A 472 -25.90 -23.15 3.36
CA GLY A 472 -27.19 -22.77 3.88
C GLY A 472 -27.16 -22.17 5.29
N THR A 473 -28.33 -22.07 5.93
CA THR A 473 -28.47 -21.64 7.33
C THR A 473 -28.65 -22.84 8.24
N CYS A 474 -28.42 -22.69 9.55
CA CYS A 474 -28.72 -23.76 10.51
C CYS A 474 -30.16 -24.22 10.42
N LEU A 475 -31.09 -23.30 10.19
CA LEU A 475 -32.52 -23.60 10.03
C LEU A 475 -32.79 -24.39 8.75
N SER A 476 -32.19 -24.04 7.61
CA SER A 476 -32.38 -24.79 6.36
C SER A 476 -31.81 -26.20 6.45
N ALA A 477 -30.64 -26.37 7.09
CA ALA A 477 -30.03 -27.71 7.31
C ALA A 477 -30.88 -28.57 8.24
N GLU A 478 -31.51 -27.99 9.26
CA GLU A 478 -32.38 -28.69 10.18
C GLU A 478 -33.74 -29.06 9.55
N LEU A 479 -34.31 -28.16 8.74
CA LEU A 479 -35.51 -28.42 7.96
C LEU A 479 -35.28 -29.51 6.90
N GLU A 480 -34.13 -29.50 6.25
CA GLU A 480 -33.72 -30.55 5.32
C GLU A 480 -33.55 -31.92 6.02
N ALA A 481 -32.88 -31.91 7.18
CA ALA A 481 -32.74 -33.13 8.00
C ALA A 481 -34.06 -33.69 8.52
N LEU A 482 -35.07 -32.84 8.75
CA LEU A 482 -36.40 -33.20 9.15
C LEU A 482 -37.32 -33.57 7.96
N GLY A 483 -36.83 -33.47 6.72
CA GLY A 483 -37.62 -33.70 5.52
C GLY A 483 -38.76 -32.70 5.31
N MET A 484 -38.63 -31.49 5.89
CA MET A 484 -39.61 -30.42 5.85
C MET A 484 -39.34 -29.37 4.75
N LEU A 485 -38.26 -29.52 4.00
CA LEU A 485 -38.04 -28.72 2.80
C LEU A 485 -38.72 -29.43 1.62
N ASP A 486 -39.93 -28.95 1.29
CA ASP A 486 -40.63 -29.37 0.07
C ASP A 486 -39.87 -28.88 -1.16
N ASN A 487 -39.63 -29.85 -2.04
CA ASN A 487 -39.39 -29.84 -3.48
C ASN A 487 -38.87 -28.57 -4.19
N PRO A 488 -37.77 -28.66 -4.97
CA PRO A 488 -37.22 -27.58 -5.72
C PRO A 488 -37.98 -27.14 -6.97
N ASP A 489 -39.24 -27.53 -7.15
CA ASP A 489 -40.06 -27.25 -8.32
C ASP A 489 -41.06 -26.08 -8.16
N VAL A 490 -40.76 -25.11 -7.29
CA VAL A 490 -41.45 -23.82 -7.38
C VAL A 490 -40.63 -22.94 -8.32
N PRO A 491 -41.15 -22.51 -9.49
CA PRO A 491 -40.47 -21.57 -10.33
C PRO A 491 -40.29 -20.28 -9.53
N ASN A 492 -39.05 -19.89 -9.34
CA ASN A 492 -38.75 -18.52 -8.91
C ASN A 492 -39.30 -17.60 -9.99
N ASP A 493 -40.35 -16.84 -9.70
CA ASP A 493 -40.72 -15.64 -10.43
C ASP A 493 -39.64 -14.55 -10.20
N GLU A 494 -38.40 -14.89 -10.55
CA GLU A 494 -37.35 -13.90 -10.68
C GLU A 494 -37.52 -13.25 -12.06
N ASP A 495 -37.96 -12.00 -12.04
CA ASP A 495 -37.91 -11.14 -13.23
C ASP A 495 -36.48 -11.18 -13.78
N PRO A 496 -36.24 -11.64 -15.01
CA PRO A 496 -34.89 -11.70 -15.61
C PRO A 496 -34.22 -10.31 -15.71
N ASN A 497 -34.91 -9.24 -15.33
CA ASN A 497 -34.39 -7.88 -15.24
C ASN A 497 -34.04 -7.41 -13.82
N ASP A 498 -34.26 -8.22 -12.78
CA ASP A 498 -33.78 -7.87 -11.45
C ASP A 498 -32.32 -8.24 -11.31
N PRO A 499 -31.46 -7.25 -11.03
CA PRO A 499 -30.05 -7.53 -10.74
C PRO A 499 -29.95 -8.31 -9.41
N PRO A 500 -28.98 -9.22 -9.28
CA PRO A 500 -28.78 -9.99 -8.05
C PRO A 500 -28.67 -9.05 -6.84
N PRO A 501 -29.18 -9.47 -5.69
CA PRO A 501 -29.22 -8.62 -4.50
C PRO A 501 -27.83 -8.12 -4.15
N ASN A 502 -27.73 -6.80 -3.94
CA ASN A 502 -26.52 -6.04 -3.67
C ASN A 502 -25.72 -6.63 -2.51
N GLN A 503 -24.57 -7.22 -2.82
CA GLN A 503 -23.50 -7.52 -1.85
C GLN A 503 -22.64 -6.28 -1.50
N ALA A 504 -23.17 -5.07 -1.67
CA ALA A 504 -22.40 -3.83 -1.52
C ALA A 504 -22.61 -3.11 -0.18
N SER A 505 -23.23 -3.70 0.82
CA SER A 505 -23.54 -2.97 2.07
C SER A 505 -22.86 -3.47 3.35
N ASN A 506 -21.92 -4.44 3.29
CA ASN A 506 -21.19 -4.88 4.48
C ASN A 506 -19.70 -4.96 4.23
N LEU A 507 -19.05 -3.81 4.00
CA LEU A 507 -17.61 -3.65 3.97
C LEU A 507 -17.01 -3.47 5.38
N GLU A 508 -17.68 -3.91 6.43
CA GLU A 508 -17.08 -3.96 7.77
C GLU A 508 -16.64 -5.36 8.22
N ASP A 509 -17.08 -6.43 7.58
CA ASP A 509 -16.51 -7.77 7.80
C ASP A 509 -16.52 -8.54 6.49
N GLY A 510 -15.38 -8.46 5.79
CA GLY A 510 -15.21 -9.10 4.52
C GLY A 510 -15.34 -10.60 4.59
N ASP A 511 -16.33 -11.14 3.99
CA ASP A 511 -16.39 -12.53 3.60
C ASP A 511 -16.47 -12.67 2.08
N ASP A 512 -15.80 -13.72 1.61
CA ASP A 512 -15.72 -14.17 0.23
C ASP A 512 -14.96 -13.29 -0.76
N LEU A 513 -13.64 -13.18 -0.52
CA LEU A 513 -12.71 -13.05 -1.61
C LEU A 513 -12.66 -14.39 -2.36
N MET A 514 -13.60 -14.61 -3.26
CA MET A 514 -13.41 -15.57 -4.34
C MET A 514 -12.06 -15.25 -4.96
N ILE A 515 -11.17 -16.21 -4.97
CA ILE A 515 -9.91 -16.12 -5.72
C ILE A 515 -10.34 -16.06 -7.19
N ASP A 516 -10.46 -14.85 -7.72
CA ASP A 516 -10.66 -14.65 -9.15
C ASP A 516 -9.33 -15.01 -9.82
N HIS A 517 -9.25 -16.23 -10.30
CA HIS A 517 -8.16 -16.72 -11.16
C HIS A 517 -8.31 -16.22 -12.61
N GLY A 518 -9.14 -15.22 -12.83
CA GLY A 518 -9.26 -14.56 -14.13
C GLY A 518 -7.91 -13.99 -14.57
N PRO A 519 -7.71 -13.83 -15.88
CA PRO A 519 -6.51 -13.21 -16.42
C PRO A 519 -6.35 -11.84 -15.78
N THR A 520 -5.10 -11.45 -15.47
CA THR A 520 -4.76 -10.13 -14.97
C THR A 520 -5.41 -9.09 -15.88
N VAL A 521 -6.43 -8.39 -15.38
CA VAL A 521 -7.13 -7.39 -16.19
C VAL A 521 -6.19 -6.19 -16.28
N LEU A 522 -5.55 -6.02 -17.41
CA LEU A 522 -4.64 -4.90 -17.71
C LEU A 522 -5.40 -3.58 -17.90
N GLN A 523 -6.73 -3.63 -18.04
CA GLN A 523 -7.59 -2.47 -18.27
C GLN A 523 -8.49 -2.22 -17.08
N ALA A 524 -8.71 -0.95 -16.75
CA ALA A 524 -9.67 -0.56 -15.73
C ALA A 524 -11.12 -0.75 -16.24
N HIS A 525 -11.96 -1.27 -15.35
CA HIS A 525 -13.39 -1.40 -15.61
C HIS A 525 -14.16 -0.42 -14.72
N THR A 526 -14.77 0.59 -15.32
CA THR A 526 -15.58 1.56 -14.59
C THR A 526 -17.06 1.31 -14.83
N ARG A 527 -17.87 1.28 -13.77
CA ARG A 527 -19.33 1.12 -13.84
C ARG A 527 -20.04 2.24 -13.09
N LEU A 528 -21.14 2.71 -13.63
CA LEU A 528 -22.01 3.65 -12.92
C LEU A 528 -22.67 2.94 -11.73
N ALA A 529 -22.42 3.48 -10.52
CA ALA A 529 -23.01 2.92 -9.31
C ALA A 529 -24.47 3.39 -9.17
N ARG A 530 -25.40 2.45 -9.18
CA ARG A 530 -26.76 2.72 -8.67
C ARG A 530 -26.65 2.85 -7.16
N THR A 531 -26.83 4.05 -6.63
CA THR A 531 -27.07 4.20 -5.20
C THR A 531 -28.37 3.47 -4.87
N VAL A 532 -28.31 2.60 -3.84
CA VAL A 532 -29.55 2.11 -3.21
C VAL A 532 -30.37 3.35 -2.85
N PRO A 533 -31.65 3.47 -3.22
CA PRO A 533 -32.43 4.65 -2.89
C PRO A 533 -32.53 4.77 -1.37
N SER A 534 -31.65 5.56 -0.76
CA SER A 534 -31.96 6.14 0.53
C SER A 534 -33.09 7.13 0.27
N CYS A 535 -34.11 7.13 1.13
CA CYS A 535 -35.40 7.80 0.93
C CYS A 535 -35.34 9.32 0.66
N THR A 536 -34.22 9.92 0.42
CA THR A 536 -34.01 11.37 0.26
C THR A 536 -33.46 11.83 -1.09
N GLU A 537 -33.01 10.93 -2.00
CA GLU A 537 -32.36 11.31 -3.26
C GLU A 537 -33.27 11.40 -4.51
N THR A 538 -34.58 11.58 -4.34
CA THR A 538 -35.57 11.54 -5.41
C THR A 538 -35.62 12.76 -6.35
N LYS A 539 -34.61 13.67 -6.31
CA LYS A 539 -34.73 14.99 -6.99
C LYS A 539 -33.61 15.29 -8.02
N ARG A 540 -32.95 14.28 -8.62
CA ARG A 540 -32.02 14.53 -9.71
C ARG A 540 -32.76 14.77 -11.04
N ALA A 541 -32.10 15.50 -11.94
CA ALA A 541 -32.62 15.78 -13.28
C ALA A 541 -32.97 14.49 -14.05
N ARG A 542 -34.10 14.49 -14.78
CA ARG A 542 -34.58 13.37 -15.59
C ARG A 542 -34.64 13.67 -17.10
N SER A 543 -34.27 14.87 -17.49
CA SER A 543 -34.16 15.27 -18.90
C SER A 543 -32.88 16.05 -19.13
N VAL A 544 -32.46 16.12 -20.39
CA VAL A 544 -31.23 16.83 -20.81
C VAL A 544 -31.28 18.29 -20.39
N LEU A 545 -32.40 18.96 -20.58
CA LEU A 545 -32.56 20.39 -20.21
C LEU A 545 -32.49 20.60 -18.71
N ALA A 546 -33.20 19.75 -17.93
CA ALA A 546 -33.14 19.82 -16.46
C ALA A 546 -31.72 19.56 -15.92
N LEU A 547 -30.96 18.65 -16.55
CA LEU A 547 -29.56 18.40 -16.19
C LEU A 547 -28.66 19.57 -16.57
N ALA A 548 -28.92 20.21 -17.71
CA ALA A 548 -28.21 21.41 -18.14
C ALA A 548 -28.40 22.57 -17.14
N ASP A 549 -29.62 22.75 -16.64
CA ASP A 549 -29.95 23.75 -15.61
C ASP A 549 -29.32 23.41 -14.26
N GLU A 550 -29.40 22.13 -13.83
CA GLU A 550 -28.79 21.64 -12.58
C GLU A 550 -27.26 21.88 -12.55
N LEU A 551 -26.59 21.68 -13.68
CA LEU A 551 -25.14 21.83 -13.80
C LEU A 551 -24.70 23.25 -14.22
N HIS A 552 -25.64 24.16 -14.46
CA HIS A 552 -25.38 25.46 -15.06
C HIS A 552 -24.59 25.35 -16.38
N LEU A 553 -24.92 24.36 -17.21
CA LEU A 553 -24.23 24.02 -18.47
C LEU A 553 -25.21 24.09 -19.66
N PRO A 554 -25.51 25.28 -20.19
CA PRO A 554 -26.46 25.46 -21.31
C PRO A 554 -26.02 24.72 -22.60
N SER A 555 -24.74 24.44 -22.74
CA SER A 555 -24.18 23.72 -23.88
C SER A 555 -24.41 22.20 -23.84
N LEU A 556 -24.95 21.62 -22.76
CA LEU A 556 -25.11 20.16 -22.60
C LEU A 556 -25.89 19.49 -23.74
N PRO A 557 -27.02 20.05 -24.26
CA PRO A 557 -27.69 19.45 -25.40
C PRO A 557 -26.83 19.38 -26.66
N ALA A 558 -25.97 20.39 -26.88
CA ALA A 558 -25.03 20.39 -28.01
C ALA A 558 -23.90 19.36 -27.79
N LEU A 559 -23.41 19.21 -26.58
CA LEU A 559 -22.38 18.21 -26.24
C LEU A 559 -22.91 16.79 -26.46
N ILE A 560 -24.14 16.46 -26.03
CA ILE A 560 -24.76 15.15 -26.26
C ILE A 560 -24.88 14.86 -27.75
N ARG A 561 -25.29 15.86 -28.56
CA ARG A 561 -25.40 15.69 -30.03
C ARG A 561 -24.06 15.40 -30.67
N ARG A 562 -22.98 16.09 -30.25
CA ARG A 562 -21.61 15.82 -30.75
C ARG A 562 -21.13 14.45 -30.34
N PHE A 563 -21.31 14.08 -29.07
CA PHE A 563 -21.00 12.73 -28.58
C PHE A 563 -21.72 11.65 -29.40
N LEU A 564 -23.02 11.77 -29.64
CA LEU A 564 -23.77 10.84 -30.47
C LEU A 564 -23.27 10.78 -31.94
N TYR A 565 -22.85 11.92 -32.50
CA TYR A 565 -22.25 11.96 -33.81
C TYR A 565 -20.95 11.14 -33.89
N GLU A 566 -20.11 11.23 -32.90
CA GLU A 566 -18.87 10.45 -32.75
C GLU A 566 -19.19 8.94 -32.64
N GLN A 567 -20.20 8.59 -31.82
CA GLN A 567 -20.56 7.19 -31.55
C GLN A 567 -21.32 6.49 -32.68
N THR A 568 -22.00 7.21 -33.55
CA THR A 568 -22.87 6.64 -34.61
C THR A 568 -22.20 6.54 -35.98
N ARG A 569 -20.90 6.88 -36.08
CA ARG A 569 -20.15 6.75 -37.33
C ARG A 569 -19.83 5.30 -37.67
N PRO A 570 -19.98 4.88 -38.96
CA PRO A 570 -19.79 3.49 -39.38
C PRO A 570 -18.32 3.04 -39.51
N ASP A 571 -17.32 3.91 -39.36
CA ASP A 571 -15.91 3.58 -39.61
C ASP A 571 -15.21 3.07 -38.36
N ASN A 572 -15.10 1.74 -38.26
CA ASN A 572 -14.35 0.99 -37.25
C ASN A 572 -12.83 0.97 -37.49
N THR A 573 -12.24 1.91 -38.20
CA THR A 573 -10.78 1.99 -38.48
C THR A 573 -10.05 2.92 -37.51
N LEU A 574 -10.41 2.92 -36.24
CA LEU A 574 -10.24 4.06 -35.32
C LEU A 574 -9.19 3.93 -34.23
N ASP A 575 -8.30 2.94 -34.28
CA ASP A 575 -7.31 2.76 -33.17
C ASP A 575 -6.16 3.79 -33.15
N ALA A 576 -6.07 4.67 -34.17
CA ALA A 576 -4.94 5.62 -34.25
C ALA A 576 -5.32 7.11 -34.34
N LEU A 577 -6.60 7.49 -34.25
CA LEU A 577 -7.05 8.84 -34.61
C LEU A 577 -7.98 9.52 -33.60
N SER A 578 -8.13 8.96 -32.37
CA SER A 578 -9.17 9.46 -31.44
C SER A 578 -8.95 10.90 -30.96
N SER A 579 -7.72 11.32 -30.74
CA SER A 579 -7.42 12.71 -30.38
C SER A 579 -7.62 13.70 -31.53
N TYR A 580 -7.37 13.26 -32.78
CA TYR A 580 -7.60 14.06 -33.98
C TYR A 580 -9.09 14.24 -34.29
N LEU A 581 -9.92 13.26 -33.93
CA LEU A 581 -11.37 13.26 -34.18
C LEU A 581 -12.14 14.20 -33.23
N ARG A 582 -11.64 14.48 -32.04
CA ARG A 582 -12.22 15.52 -31.16
C ARG A 582 -12.22 16.89 -31.81
N VAL A 583 -11.16 17.24 -32.54
CA VAL A 583 -11.10 18.49 -33.31
C VAL A 583 -12.13 18.45 -34.45
N LEU A 584 -12.32 17.32 -35.11
CA LEU A 584 -13.23 17.17 -36.28
C LEU A 584 -14.72 17.25 -35.89
N SER A 585 -15.15 16.82 -34.70
CA SER A 585 -16.55 16.92 -34.28
C SER A 585 -17.01 18.36 -34.06
N TYR A 586 -16.09 19.24 -33.66
CA TYR A 586 -16.36 20.68 -33.50
C TYR A 586 -16.48 21.41 -34.84
N ASP A 587 -15.87 20.92 -35.91
CA ASP A 587 -15.96 21.51 -37.26
C ASP A 587 -17.27 21.12 -37.97
N VAL A 588 -17.96 20.09 -37.46
CA VAL A 588 -19.25 19.67 -38.03
C VAL A 588 -20.38 20.60 -37.56
N PRO A 589 -21.20 21.14 -38.46
CA PRO A 589 -22.37 21.93 -38.07
C PRO A 589 -23.27 21.14 -37.13
N LEU A 590 -23.69 21.74 -36.01
CA LEU A 590 -24.53 21.07 -35.01
C LEU A 590 -25.86 20.53 -35.64
N ALA A 591 -26.33 21.14 -36.75
CA ALA A 591 -27.51 20.68 -37.50
C ALA A 591 -27.34 19.27 -38.08
N ALA A 592 -26.11 18.85 -38.41
CA ALA A 592 -25.79 17.53 -38.96
C ALA A 592 -25.63 16.45 -37.86
N CYS A 593 -25.53 16.85 -36.58
CA CYS A 593 -25.40 15.90 -35.47
C CYS A 593 -26.81 15.37 -35.05
N PRO A 594 -26.90 14.09 -34.60
CA PRO A 594 -28.15 13.48 -34.14
C PRO A 594 -28.78 14.32 -33.02
N ARG A 595 -30.12 14.46 -33.04
CA ARG A 595 -30.85 15.17 -32.00
C ARG A 595 -31.24 14.19 -30.89
N TYR A 596 -31.06 14.62 -29.64
CA TYR A 596 -31.50 13.91 -28.46
C TYR A 596 -32.12 14.87 -27.45
N GLU A 597 -33.39 14.66 -27.12
CA GLU A 597 -34.16 15.43 -26.12
C GLU A 597 -34.86 14.49 -25.12
N GLY A 598 -34.38 13.25 -25.05
CA GLY A 598 -34.96 12.19 -24.26
C GLY A 598 -34.68 12.26 -22.78
N LYS A 599 -35.01 11.18 -22.08
CA LYS A 599 -34.79 11.04 -20.63
C LYS A 599 -33.33 10.69 -20.33
N VAL A 600 -32.82 11.21 -19.24
CA VAL A 600 -31.51 10.85 -18.66
C VAL A 600 -31.68 10.24 -17.29
N SER A 601 -30.79 9.32 -16.92
CA SER A 601 -30.63 8.81 -15.56
C SER A 601 -29.31 9.36 -14.99
N VAL A 602 -29.36 10.07 -13.89
CA VAL A 602 -28.17 10.69 -13.27
C VAL A 602 -27.71 9.86 -12.07
N PHE A 603 -26.39 9.71 -11.91
CA PHE A 603 -25.75 8.93 -10.86
C PHE A 603 -24.83 9.82 -10.03
N ASN A 604 -24.69 9.54 -8.74
CA ASN A 604 -23.86 10.31 -7.82
C ASN A 604 -22.42 9.79 -7.75
N SER A 605 -22.16 8.60 -8.26
CA SER A 605 -20.82 8.00 -8.30
C SER A 605 -20.68 6.96 -9.39
N ALA A 606 -19.43 6.65 -9.71
CA ALA A 606 -19.05 5.49 -10.49
C ALA A 606 -18.07 4.65 -9.66
N CYS A 607 -17.97 3.36 -10.00
CA CYS A 607 -17.04 2.43 -9.39
C CYS A 607 -16.03 2.00 -10.44
N SER A 608 -14.75 2.27 -10.21
CA SER A 608 -13.64 1.79 -11.03
C SER A 608 -12.96 0.61 -10.37
N ARG A 609 -12.63 -0.42 -11.17
CA ARG A 609 -11.87 -1.60 -10.75
C ARG A 609 -10.63 -1.73 -11.63
N PHE A 610 -9.45 -1.73 -11.02
CA PHE A 610 -8.18 -1.77 -11.73
C PHE A 610 -7.13 -2.55 -10.95
N HIS A 611 -6.05 -2.95 -11.63
CA HIS A 611 -4.94 -3.68 -11.01
C HIS A 611 -3.97 -2.71 -10.34
N ALA A 612 -3.85 -2.81 -9.02
CA ALA A 612 -3.00 -1.97 -8.17
C ALA A 612 -2.36 -2.80 -7.04
N PRO A 613 -1.44 -3.74 -7.35
CA PRO A 613 -0.94 -4.71 -6.39
C PRO A 613 -0.13 -4.10 -5.24
N SER A 614 0.44 -2.91 -5.43
CA SER A 614 1.23 -2.21 -4.40
C SER A 614 0.37 -1.46 -3.39
N ASP A 615 -0.90 -1.25 -3.66
CA ASP A 615 -1.87 -0.65 -2.75
C ASP A 615 -2.55 -1.68 -1.83
N LEU A 616 -3.45 -1.19 -0.97
CA LEU A 616 -4.39 -2.04 -0.24
C LEU A 616 -5.44 -2.58 -1.23
N SER A 617 -5.16 -3.73 -1.79
CA SER A 617 -5.97 -4.39 -2.82
C SER A 617 -6.34 -5.80 -2.38
N GLY A 618 -7.26 -6.45 -3.08
CA GLY A 618 -7.60 -7.86 -2.87
C GLY A 618 -6.44 -8.80 -3.19
N ILE A 619 -6.63 -10.11 -2.96
CA ILE A 619 -5.60 -11.15 -3.16
C ILE A 619 -5.04 -11.15 -4.59
N GLY A 620 -5.90 -10.91 -5.59
CA GLY A 620 -5.50 -10.81 -7.00
C GLY A 620 -4.87 -9.47 -7.41
N GLY A 621 -4.59 -8.57 -6.46
CA GLY A 621 -4.04 -7.23 -6.75
C GLY A 621 -5.07 -6.27 -7.31
N MET A 622 -6.35 -6.63 -7.37
CA MET A 622 -7.42 -5.79 -7.87
C MET A 622 -7.90 -4.81 -6.79
N ARG A 623 -7.97 -3.53 -7.16
CA ARG A 623 -8.50 -2.46 -6.33
C ARG A 623 -9.84 -2.00 -6.88
N VAL A 624 -10.75 -1.64 -5.96
CA VAL A 624 -12.04 -1.02 -6.27
C VAL A 624 -12.05 0.38 -5.68
N GLU A 625 -12.42 1.36 -6.50
CA GLU A 625 -12.46 2.76 -6.09
C GLU A 625 -13.79 3.40 -6.49
N HIS A 626 -14.35 4.23 -5.60
CA HIS A 626 -15.55 5.00 -5.87
C HIS A 626 -15.21 6.44 -6.21
N ILE A 627 -15.59 6.85 -7.42
CA ILE A 627 -15.42 8.20 -7.96
C ILE A 627 -16.75 8.92 -7.79
N ARG A 628 -16.73 10.07 -7.12
CA ARG A 628 -17.94 10.79 -6.70
C ARG A 628 -18.18 12.00 -7.61
N SER A 629 -19.45 12.22 -7.94
CA SER A 629 -19.89 13.46 -8.57
C SER A 629 -21.32 13.74 -8.14
N CYS A 630 -21.49 14.41 -7.02
CA CYS A 630 -22.78 14.69 -6.42
C CYS A 630 -22.88 16.14 -5.93
N PRO A 631 -24.07 16.74 -6.02
CA PRO A 631 -24.30 18.12 -5.56
C PRO A 631 -24.23 18.26 -4.05
N MET A 632 -24.40 17.17 -3.31
CA MET A 632 -24.34 17.18 -1.86
C MET A 632 -23.74 15.88 -1.34
N TRP A 633 -22.58 15.98 -0.67
CA TRP A 633 -21.89 14.88 -0.01
C TRP A 633 -21.96 15.05 1.49
N ARG A 634 -22.42 14.02 2.21
CA ARG A 634 -22.61 14.01 3.67
C ARG A 634 -23.46 15.17 4.20
N ASN A 635 -24.40 15.66 3.41
CA ASN A 635 -25.25 16.83 3.72
C ASN A 635 -24.47 18.14 3.94
N GLU A 636 -23.27 18.26 3.41
CA GLU A 636 -22.43 19.45 3.57
C GLU A 636 -22.23 20.20 2.24
N PHE A 637 -21.53 19.59 1.27
CA PHE A 637 -21.04 20.28 0.08
C PHE A 637 -21.10 19.40 -1.17
N SER A 638 -21.01 20.05 -2.33
CA SER A 638 -20.83 19.33 -3.60
C SER A 638 -19.46 18.62 -3.62
N CYS A 639 -19.42 17.41 -4.19
CA CYS A 639 -18.21 16.64 -4.36
C CYS A 639 -18.09 16.22 -5.83
N HIS A 640 -17.01 16.66 -6.48
CA HIS A 640 -16.69 16.37 -7.87
C HIS A 640 -15.24 15.93 -7.95
N ASP A 641 -15.01 14.63 -7.94
CA ASP A 641 -13.68 14.05 -7.97
C ASP A 641 -13.01 14.26 -9.33
N CYS A 642 -11.68 14.38 -9.34
CA CYS A 642 -10.89 14.32 -10.55
C CYS A 642 -10.54 12.88 -10.90
N VAL A 643 -10.26 12.63 -12.18
CA VAL A 643 -10.01 11.29 -12.73
C VAL A 643 -8.86 11.32 -13.73
N PHE A 644 -8.18 10.20 -13.85
CA PHE A 644 -7.36 9.88 -14.99
C PHE A 644 -8.25 9.25 -16.07
N VAL A 645 -8.11 9.73 -17.29
CA VAL A 645 -8.87 9.26 -18.46
C VAL A 645 -7.88 8.71 -19.48
N ASN A 646 -8.10 7.48 -19.92
CA ASN A 646 -7.32 6.89 -21.00
C ASN A 646 -7.83 7.45 -22.34
N THR A 647 -7.03 8.28 -22.98
CA THR A 647 -7.37 8.91 -24.26
C THR A 647 -6.64 8.26 -25.44
N GLY A 648 -5.86 7.21 -25.19
CA GLY A 648 -5.09 6.51 -26.22
C GLY A 648 -4.00 7.36 -26.87
N SER A 649 -3.60 8.48 -26.26
CA SER A 649 -2.51 9.30 -26.76
C SER A 649 -1.17 8.61 -26.48
N ASP A 650 -0.42 8.28 -27.53
CA ASP A 650 0.99 7.82 -27.46
C ASP A 650 1.95 8.92 -26.98
N THR A 651 1.43 10.02 -26.43
CA THR A 651 2.23 11.16 -26.01
C THR A 651 2.97 10.87 -24.73
N GLU A 652 4.26 11.24 -24.70
CA GLU A 652 5.07 11.35 -23.49
C GLU A 652 4.32 12.20 -22.45
N GLY A 653 4.11 11.70 -21.28
CA GLY A 653 3.34 12.36 -20.23
C GLY A 653 2.92 11.32 -19.20
N ILE A 654 1.82 11.54 -18.51
CA ILE A 654 1.29 10.65 -17.47
C ILE A 654 0.85 9.30 -18.10
N ARG A 655 1.78 8.59 -18.72
CA ARG A 655 1.60 7.30 -19.43
C ARG A 655 0.40 7.30 -20.40
N GLY A 656 0.19 8.40 -21.13
CA GLY A 656 -0.94 8.53 -22.04
C GLY A 656 -2.30 8.76 -21.40
N LEU A 657 -2.31 9.13 -20.10
CA LEU A 657 -3.53 9.47 -19.37
C LEU A 657 -3.69 10.99 -19.29
N ASP A 658 -4.91 11.47 -19.54
CA ASP A 658 -5.31 12.85 -19.33
C ASP A 658 -6.02 13.02 -17.98
N VAL A 659 -5.97 14.23 -17.43
CA VAL A 659 -6.64 14.57 -16.18
C VAL A 659 -7.93 15.33 -16.46
N ALA A 660 -9.02 14.93 -15.82
CA ALA A 660 -10.30 15.61 -15.92
C ALA A 660 -11.05 15.65 -14.59
N ARG A 661 -11.92 16.66 -14.38
CA ARG A 661 -12.85 16.73 -13.24
C ARG A 661 -14.23 16.30 -13.67
N VAL A 662 -14.83 15.35 -12.97
CA VAL A 662 -16.16 14.84 -13.28
C VAL A 662 -17.23 15.79 -12.75
N ARG A 663 -18.09 16.33 -13.63
CA ARG A 663 -19.21 17.23 -13.27
C ARG A 663 -20.49 16.47 -13.02
N ALA A 664 -20.73 15.38 -13.75
CA ALA A 664 -21.86 14.48 -13.53
C ALA A 664 -21.63 13.13 -14.21
N PHE A 665 -22.17 12.08 -13.62
CA PHE A 665 -22.37 10.77 -14.23
C PHE A 665 -23.84 10.65 -14.66
N PHE A 666 -24.07 10.19 -15.88
CA PHE A 666 -25.45 9.99 -16.37
C PHE A 666 -25.47 8.88 -17.45
N SER A 667 -26.64 8.36 -17.69
CA SER A 667 -26.90 7.47 -18.84
C SER A 667 -28.14 7.89 -19.59
N PHE A 668 -28.18 7.56 -20.87
CA PHE A 668 -29.33 7.75 -21.73
C PHE A 668 -29.44 6.64 -22.77
N ASN A 669 -30.65 6.45 -23.33
CA ASN A 669 -30.90 5.47 -24.37
C ASN A 669 -31.13 6.18 -25.71
N TYR A 670 -30.37 5.83 -26.72
CA TYR A 670 -30.54 6.32 -28.10
C TYR A 670 -30.52 5.15 -29.07
N ALA A 671 -31.56 5.05 -29.93
CA ALA A 671 -31.71 3.99 -30.91
C ALA A 671 -31.60 2.56 -30.34
N GLY A 672 -32.06 2.34 -29.09
CA GLY A 672 -31.97 1.03 -28.41
C GLY A 672 -30.67 0.77 -27.66
N THR A 673 -29.65 1.62 -27.85
CA THR A 673 -28.36 1.50 -27.14
C THR A 673 -28.32 2.43 -25.91
N VAL A 674 -27.88 1.88 -24.77
CA VAL A 674 -27.68 2.65 -23.54
C VAL A 674 -26.24 3.18 -23.51
N TYR A 675 -26.10 4.48 -23.38
CA TYR A 675 -24.82 5.17 -23.28
C TYR A 675 -24.58 5.62 -21.83
N PRO A 676 -23.72 4.92 -21.08
CA PRO A 676 -23.25 5.39 -19.78
C PRO A 676 -22.15 6.44 -19.98
N CYS A 677 -22.36 7.66 -19.48
CA CYS A 677 -21.51 8.81 -19.77
C CYS A 677 -21.09 9.57 -18.51
N ALA A 678 -19.99 10.31 -18.64
CA ALA A 678 -19.56 11.33 -17.70
C ALA A 678 -19.42 12.68 -18.43
N ILE A 679 -19.86 13.76 -17.78
CA ILE A 679 -19.52 15.13 -18.18
C ILE A 679 -18.25 15.50 -17.44
N VAL A 680 -17.20 15.87 -18.18
CA VAL A 680 -15.90 16.18 -17.60
C VAL A 680 -15.42 17.58 -18.02
N CYS A 681 -14.63 18.21 -17.14
CA CYS A 681 -13.82 19.38 -17.42
C CYS A 681 -12.36 18.95 -17.47
N TRP A 682 -11.68 19.24 -18.56
CA TRP A 682 -10.30 18.86 -18.78
C TRP A 682 -9.30 19.76 -18.07
N PHE A 683 -8.12 19.20 -17.82
CA PHE A 683 -6.94 19.93 -17.42
C PHE A 683 -5.84 19.74 -18.47
N ASP A 684 -5.17 20.83 -18.84
CA ASP A 684 -4.00 20.83 -19.70
C ASP A 684 -2.74 20.60 -18.86
N VAL A 685 -1.87 19.71 -19.30
CA VAL A 685 -0.55 19.52 -18.68
C VAL A 685 0.32 20.74 -19.01
N ILE A 686 1.01 21.27 -18.01
CA ILE A 686 1.98 22.37 -18.15
C ILE A 686 3.40 21.78 -18.18
N GLY A 687 4.12 22.03 -19.25
CA GLY A 687 5.50 21.52 -19.43
C GLY A 687 5.55 20.11 -19.99
N GLY A 688 6.76 19.66 -20.33
CA GLY A 688 7.04 18.32 -20.90
C GLY A 688 7.59 17.31 -19.87
N SER A 689 7.69 17.70 -18.59
CA SER A 689 8.22 16.87 -17.50
C SER A 689 7.62 17.30 -16.16
N PRO A 690 7.68 16.42 -15.14
CA PRO A 690 7.30 16.79 -13.78
C PRO A 690 8.11 17.98 -13.25
N ASP A 691 7.52 18.73 -12.33
CA ASP A 691 8.17 19.84 -11.64
C ASP A 691 9.49 19.37 -10.97
N PRO A 692 10.61 20.07 -11.17
CA PRO A 692 11.94 19.62 -10.73
C PRO A 692 12.12 19.63 -9.20
N GLU A 693 11.27 20.33 -8.45
CA GLU A 693 11.37 20.44 -7.00
C GLU A 693 10.48 19.40 -6.31
N THR A 694 9.21 19.33 -6.70
CA THR A 694 8.21 18.43 -6.10
C THR A 694 8.17 17.06 -6.75
N GLY A 695 8.61 16.94 -8.01
CA GLY A 695 8.53 15.72 -8.81
C GLY A 695 7.12 15.37 -9.26
N MET A 696 6.17 16.30 -9.19
CA MET A 696 4.78 16.11 -9.59
C MET A 696 4.49 16.80 -10.92
N TRP A 697 3.62 16.20 -11.72
CA TRP A 697 3.11 16.87 -12.92
C TRP A 697 2.28 18.07 -12.55
N VAL A 698 2.37 19.13 -13.38
CA VAL A 698 1.58 20.37 -13.21
C VAL A 698 0.49 20.41 -14.25
N VAL A 699 -0.74 20.68 -13.81
CA VAL A 699 -1.90 20.82 -14.70
C VAL A 699 -2.66 22.11 -14.39
N ARG A 700 -3.36 22.64 -15.39
CA ARG A 700 -4.26 23.77 -15.26
C ARG A 700 -5.62 23.45 -15.88
N PRO A 701 -6.72 24.09 -15.41
CA PRO A 701 -8.00 23.94 -16.08
C PRO A 701 -7.91 24.35 -17.56
N ALA A 702 -8.43 23.49 -18.45
CA ALA A 702 -8.48 23.77 -19.88
C ALA A 702 -9.64 24.74 -20.19
N TYR A 703 -9.36 25.79 -20.97
CA TYR A 703 -10.34 26.79 -21.34
C TYR A 703 -10.43 26.92 -22.88
N TYR A 704 -11.63 27.14 -23.38
CA TYR A 704 -11.81 27.60 -24.76
C TYR A 704 -11.21 29.01 -24.96
N ALA A 705 -11.04 29.41 -26.22
CA ALA A 705 -10.53 30.74 -26.56
C ALA A 705 -11.35 31.92 -25.98
N ASN A 706 -12.61 31.66 -25.61
CA ASN A 706 -13.50 32.63 -24.92
C ASN A 706 -13.42 32.55 -23.39
N HIS A 707 -12.41 31.90 -22.82
CA HIS A 707 -12.23 31.67 -21.39
C HIS A 707 -13.32 30.85 -20.68
N ALA A 708 -14.20 30.15 -21.44
CA ALA A 708 -15.14 29.19 -20.85
C ALA A 708 -14.44 27.84 -20.60
N PRO A 709 -14.75 27.14 -19.47
CA PRO A 709 -14.21 25.80 -19.20
C PRO A 709 -14.56 24.80 -20.30
N THR A 710 -13.59 23.97 -20.70
CA THR A 710 -13.75 22.96 -21.75
C THR A 710 -14.49 21.75 -21.21
N HIS A 711 -15.79 21.64 -21.51
CA HIS A 711 -16.60 20.49 -21.13
C HIS A 711 -16.75 19.54 -22.30
N THR A 712 -16.58 18.24 -22.05
CA THR A 712 -16.90 17.18 -23.01
C THR A 712 -17.66 16.05 -22.34
N ILE A 713 -18.31 15.21 -23.18
CA ILE A 713 -18.93 13.96 -22.74
C ILE A 713 -18.02 12.83 -23.15
N ILE A 714 -17.70 11.96 -22.21
CA ILE A 714 -16.92 10.74 -22.44
C ILE A 714 -17.73 9.53 -22.00
N HIS A 715 -17.36 8.34 -22.50
CA HIS A 715 -17.88 7.10 -21.94
C HIS A 715 -17.40 6.91 -20.50
N ALA A 716 -18.32 6.58 -19.60
CA ALA A 716 -17.99 6.27 -18.21
C ALA A 716 -17.77 4.78 -17.95
N VAL A 717 -18.04 3.92 -18.96
CA VAL A 717 -18.00 2.46 -18.84
C VAL A 717 -17.31 1.88 -20.05
N GLU A 718 -16.53 0.83 -19.81
CA GLU A 718 -15.80 0.12 -20.85
C GLU A 718 -16.71 -0.47 -21.94
N ILE A 719 -16.56 0.06 -23.10
CA ILE A 719 -16.71 -0.67 -24.36
C ILE A 719 -15.47 -0.26 -25.14
N ALA A 720 -14.54 -1.12 -25.36
CA ALA A 720 -13.35 -1.07 -26.24
C ALA A 720 -12.98 0.26 -26.97
N SER A 721 -13.26 1.41 -26.38
CA SER A 721 -13.04 2.73 -26.95
C SER A 721 -12.16 3.60 -26.07
N ALA A 722 -11.38 4.45 -26.72
CA ALA A 722 -10.25 5.18 -26.18
C ALA A 722 -10.52 6.11 -25.00
N ASP A 723 -11.75 6.51 -24.70
CA ASP A 723 -12.05 7.55 -23.72
C ASP A 723 -12.74 6.99 -22.47
N THR A 724 -12.02 6.21 -21.67
CA THR A 724 -12.58 5.61 -20.46
C THR A 724 -11.91 6.14 -19.19
N ILE A 725 -12.70 6.32 -18.15
CA ILE A 725 -12.18 6.66 -16.81
C ILE A 725 -11.38 5.47 -16.29
N TYR A 726 -10.09 5.70 -16.04
CA TYR A 726 -9.18 4.71 -15.51
C TYR A 726 -9.31 4.58 -13.99
N CYS A 727 -9.01 5.65 -13.23
CA CYS A 727 -9.14 5.73 -11.77
C CYS A 727 -9.28 7.19 -11.33
N ALA A 728 -9.49 7.42 -10.03
CA ALA A 728 -9.52 8.77 -9.49
C ALA A 728 -8.12 9.41 -9.51
N ALA A 729 -8.08 10.72 -9.77
CA ALA A 729 -6.89 11.56 -9.69
C ALA A 729 -7.02 12.54 -8.52
N HIS A 730 -5.93 12.78 -7.80
CA HIS A 730 -5.90 13.78 -6.74
C HIS A 730 -5.04 14.98 -7.15
N LEU A 731 -5.64 16.16 -7.10
CA LEU A 731 -4.94 17.40 -7.40
C LEU A 731 -4.76 18.23 -6.13
N ILE A 732 -3.59 18.83 -5.97
CA ILE A 732 -3.30 19.78 -4.89
C ILE A 732 -2.95 21.12 -5.52
N PRO A 733 -3.55 22.24 -5.05
CA PRO A 733 -3.23 23.56 -5.57
C PRO A 733 -1.76 23.93 -5.44
N ILE A 734 -1.27 24.73 -6.37
CA ILE A 734 0.01 25.42 -6.24
C ILE A 734 -0.24 26.71 -5.47
N TYR A 735 0.22 26.75 -4.21
CA TYR A 735 -0.12 27.82 -3.28
C TYR A 735 0.72 29.10 -3.44
N SER A 736 1.86 29.04 -4.14
CA SER A 736 2.82 30.13 -4.26
C SER A 736 3.42 30.60 -2.91
N ASN A 737 4.10 31.76 -2.93
CA ASN A 737 4.75 32.35 -1.75
C ASN A 737 3.81 33.23 -0.90
N GLN A 738 2.51 33.30 -1.24
CA GLN A 738 1.56 34.13 -0.52
C GLN A 738 0.82 33.31 0.52
N PHE A 739 0.44 33.94 1.63
CA PHE A 739 -0.41 33.33 2.64
C PHE A 739 -1.79 33.02 2.06
N LEU A 740 -2.30 31.85 2.39
CA LEU A 740 -3.59 31.37 1.88
C LEU A 740 -4.74 32.16 2.54
N PRO A 741 -5.66 32.75 1.75
CA PRO A 741 -6.85 33.41 2.29
C PRO A 741 -7.70 32.43 3.14
N LEU A 742 -8.22 32.92 4.28
CA LEU A 742 -8.92 32.09 5.25
C LEU A 742 -10.27 31.49 4.77
N ASP A 743 -10.83 32.06 3.70
CA ASP A 743 -12.06 31.58 3.05
C ASP A 743 -11.84 30.38 2.11
N ILE A 744 -10.57 30.07 1.80
CA ILE A 744 -10.25 28.90 0.97
C ILE A 744 -10.35 27.65 1.81
N THR A 745 -11.31 26.80 1.43
CA THR A 745 -11.54 25.50 2.07
C THR A 745 -11.38 24.37 1.05
N LEU A 746 -11.36 23.13 1.53
CA LEU A 746 -11.26 21.94 0.68
C LEU A 746 -12.35 21.83 -0.40
N HIS A 747 -13.49 22.49 -0.21
CA HIS A 747 -14.63 22.41 -1.13
C HIS A 747 -14.52 23.34 -2.33
N VAL A 748 -13.87 24.49 -2.14
CA VAL A 748 -13.63 25.48 -3.21
C VAL A 748 -12.24 25.36 -3.83
N SER A 749 -11.43 24.45 -3.29
CA SER A 749 -10.02 24.28 -3.66
C SER A 749 -9.82 24.07 -5.18
N TYR A 750 -10.67 23.25 -5.83
CA TYR A 750 -10.57 23.02 -7.28
C TYR A 750 -11.09 24.16 -8.17
N ASP A 751 -11.68 25.19 -7.60
CA ASP A 751 -12.21 26.35 -8.33
C ASP A 751 -11.44 27.65 -8.04
N ALA A 752 -10.54 27.63 -7.01
CA ALA A 752 -9.87 28.83 -6.52
C ALA A 752 -8.48 29.07 -7.14
N PHE A 753 -7.84 28.08 -7.73
CA PHE A 753 -6.45 28.16 -8.18
C PHE A 753 -6.31 28.01 -9.70
N ARG A 754 -5.22 28.54 -10.23
CA ARG A 754 -4.91 28.54 -11.67
C ARG A 754 -4.15 27.30 -12.12
N ALA A 755 -3.44 26.63 -11.21
CA ALA A 755 -2.66 25.44 -11.49
C ALA A 755 -2.62 24.51 -10.28
N TYR A 756 -2.39 23.23 -10.56
CA TYR A 756 -2.43 22.16 -9.58
C TYR A 756 -1.30 21.17 -9.82
N TYR A 757 -0.78 20.61 -8.75
CA TYR A 757 0.03 19.40 -8.80
C TYR A 757 -0.85 18.17 -8.93
N VAL A 758 -0.50 17.25 -9.84
CA VAL A 758 -1.04 15.89 -9.86
C VAL A 758 -0.34 15.11 -8.76
N ASN A 759 -1.05 14.87 -7.66
CA ASN A 759 -0.46 14.30 -6.47
C ASN A 759 -0.14 12.82 -6.63
N LYS A 760 1.05 12.50 -7.12
CA LYS A 760 1.53 11.13 -7.25
C LYS A 760 1.69 10.40 -5.91
N TYR A 761 1.77 11.13 -4.80
CA TYR A 761 1.92 10.57 -3.45
C TYR A 761 0.59 10.22 -2.78
N VAL A 762 -0.56 10.35 -3.44
CA VAL A 762 -1.87 10.05 -2.83
C VAL A 762 -2.01 8.56 -2.53
N ASP A 763 -1.53 7.69 -3.41
CA ASP A 763 -1.43 6.24 -3.22
C ASP A 763 -0.31 5.64 -4.09
N HIS A 764 -0.06 4.33 -3.98
CA HIS A 764 1.03 3.67 -4.71
C HIS A 764 0.73 3.55 -6.20
N HIS A 765 -0.52 3.30 -6.56
CA HIS A 765 -0.89 3.19 -7.97
C HIS A 765 -0.69 4.51 -8.71
N THR A 766 -1.13 5.61 -8.10
CA THR A 766 -0.90 6.95 -8.65
C THR A 766 0.60 7.27 -8.76
N PHE A 767 1.40 6.83 -7.77
CA PHE A 767 2.86 6.97 -7.86
C PHE A 767 3.43 6.20 -9.06
N GLU A 768 2.98 4.98 -9.31
CA GLU A 768 3.46 4.15 -10.42
C GLU A 768 3.06 4.69 -11.80
N ILE A 769 1.90 5.35 -11.93
CA ILE A 769 1.41 5.88 -13.23
C ILE A 769 1.83 7.33 -13.50
N ALA A 770 2.06 8.15 -12.47
CA ALA A 770 2.36 9.58 -12.58
C ALA A 770 3.82 9.94 -12.21
N SER A 771 4.73 8.95 -12.13
CA SER A 771 6.15 9.16 -11.88
C SER A 771 6.96 9.33 -13.15
#